data_a93f61e570b7274bf9b4b9ff9a1c153a
#
_entry.id   a93f61e570b7274bf9b4b9ff9a1c153a
#
_cell.length_a   1.000
_cell.length_b   1.000
_cell.length_c   1.000
_cell.angle_alpha   90.00
_cell.angle_beta   90.00
_cell.angle_gamma   90.00
#
_symmetry.space_group_name_H-M   'P 1'
#
loop_
_entity.id
_entity.type
_entity.pdbx_description
1 polymer ?
#
loop_
_entity_poly.entity_id
_entity_poly.type
_entity_poly.pdbx_seq_one_letter_code
_entity_poly.pdbx_strand_id
1 'polypeptide(L)'
;MRNLSLASHFTAAPDGQSTLQIHLTNHSDQALTGFTLGISGPGRIGLGATLAGANIVEQLGTWAELAPPKGYVLRPGTTWTVSASGLDFPLRHWTDGTTGAMVKLADGSVHAIAASRGTADGAAPNRAEIIDLSPFAASDTRHAIIPWPAAITSTGHRTAPEGFAVTGHDAVLGTFADLVSQLFPGEALVRPTCEGGYPVTLTLAPGSADEAYALTIAKDAATITASTPTGLLYGLITLTQMARGAKRDPQRFGFPVTASLTDAPEYGWRGCHWDVARRFYATGEVAQFLRIMAWNKLNRFHWHLSEDEAWRIEIDAFPELTEKGAWRGYGLPLPPFLGSGPERSGGYYTKAAVRGLIALGQTLGIEIVPEIDLPGHCHAMLTAIPRLRDRQENGLYHSIQAFPNNCLNPALPEVAEVTQTILAELCALFPSRYFHLGADEVPHDAWASSPRAQALLRAKAGGEMAVLQADFLNRLQAFLTAQGKITGAWEEAAHGGGIAKSQCYLVGWTTVQSNRDLAAQGYDVVAAPAQAYYLDMANGPEWAEPGAHWAGSSSPQATYDFDPCNGWSKAERARLLGIQACIWSEPMTDRAAFQRLVFPRLSAIAETGWTAPAAKSWPRFAACAHLMPSLYPLSTPRGTP
;
A
#
# COMPACT_ATOMS: atom_id res chain seq x y z
N MET A 1 4.06 -31.18 -20.47
CA MET A 1 4.81 -30.05 -19.89
C MET A 1 6.20 -30.56 -19.54
N ARG A 2 7.25 -29.81 -19.88
CA ARG A 2 8.61 -30.18 -19.43
C ARG A 2 8.67 -29.93 -17.93
N ASN A 3 9.10 -30.89 -17.15
CA ASN A 3 9.22 -30.79 -15.70
C ASN A 3 10.51 -30.04 -15.37
N LEU A 4 10.42 -28.71 -15.15
CA LEU A 4 11.51 -27.82 -14.79
C LEU A 4 11.20 -27.17 -13.46
N SER A 5 12.23 -26.91 -12.66
CA SER A 5 12.11 -26.11 -11.42
C SER A 5 13.21 -25.05 -11.36
N LEU A 6 12.88 -23.93 -10.71
CA LEU A 6 13.82 -22.87 -10.40
C LEU A 6 13.97 -22.75 -8.89
N ALA A 7 15.23 -22.67 -8.45
CA ALA A 7 15.56 -22.29 -7.08
C ALA A 7 16.55 -21.13 -7.09
N SER A 8 16.52 -20.28 -6.09
CA SER A 8 17.51 -19.23 -5.88
C SER A 8 18.13 -19.34 -4.48
N HIS A 9 19.42 -19.04 -4.40
CA HIS A 9 20.17 -19.04 -3.15
C HIS A 9 21.02 -17.78 -3.06
N PHE A 10 20.95 -17.13 -1.91
CA PHE A 10 21.70 -15.94 -1.61
C PHE A 10 22.81 -16.20 -0.60
N THR A 11 24.02 -15.78 -0.95
CA THR A 11 25.20 -15.84 -0.08
C THR A 11 25.67 -14.43 0.23
N ALA A 12 25.66 -14.05 1.49
CA ALA A 12 26.26 -12.81 1.96
C ALA A 12 27.76 -13.01 2.14
N ALA A 13 28.59 -12.24 1.44
CA ALA A 13 30.03 -12.28 1.64
C ALA A 13 30.47 -11.31 2.73
N PRO A 14 31.53 -11.65 3.54
CA PRO A 14 32.06 -10.78 4.59
C PRO A 14 32.59 -9.43 4.10
N ASP A 15 33.00 -9.35 2.82
CA ASP A 15 33.46 -8.13 2.15
C ASP A 15 32.33 -7.26 1.57
N GLY A 16 31.06 -7.65 1.81
CA GLY A 16 29.87 -6.99 1.29
C GLY A 16 29.51 -7.36 -0.15
N GLN A 17 30.32 -8.20 -0.82
CA GLN A 17 29.98 -8.73 -2.14
C GLN A 17 29.04 -9.93 -2.01
N SER A 18 27.75 -9.65 -2.05
CA SER A 18 26.73 -10.68 -2.01
C SER A 18 26.53 -11.33 -3.39
N THR A 19 26.22 -12.62 -3.41
CA THR A 19 26.01 -13.38 -4.63
C THR A 19 24.61 -14.00 -4.64
N LEU A 20 23.87 -13.78 -5.72
CA LEU A 20 22.62 -14.50 -6.01
C LEU A 20 22.93 -15.65 -6.97
N GLN A 21 22.67 -16.87 -6.56
CA GLN A 21 22.72 -18.05 -7.42
C GLN A 21 21.29 -18.42 -7.85
N ILE A 22 21.14 -18.69 -9.15
CA ILE A 22 19.88 -19.11 -9.76
C ILE A 22 20.11 -20.48 -10.37
N HIS A 23 19.30 -21.47 -9.98
CA HIS A 23 19.44 -22.87 -10.35
C HIS A 23 18.23 -23.33 -11.15
N LEU A 24 18.39 -23.54 -12.46
CA LEU A 24 17.37 -24.17 -13.29
C LEU A 24 17.66 -25.66 -13.41
N THR A 25 16.77 -26.51 -12.88
CA THR A 25 16.91 -27.96 -12.92
C THR A 25 15.95 -28.58 -13.93
N ASN A 26 16.47 -29.45 -14.77
CA ASN A 26 15.71 -30.20 -15.75
C ASN A 26 15.32 -31.59 -15.18
N HIS A 27 14.08 -31.75 -14.75
CA HIS A 27 13.53 -33.02 -14.27
C HIS A 27 12.86 -33.84 -15.37
N SER A 28 12.87 -33.35 -16.63
CA SER A 28 12.31 -34.09 -17.76
C SER A 28 13.28 -35.15 -18.31
N ASP A 29 12.82 -36.02 -19.18
CA ASP A 29 13.59 -37.02 -19.88
C ASP A 29 14.29 -36.50 -21.16
N GLN A 30 14.09 -35.23 -21.52
CA GLN A 30 14.64 -34.60 -22.71
C GLN A 30 15.63 -33.49 -22.37
N ALA A 31 16.71 -33.40 -23.14
CA ALA A 31 17.67 -32.31 -23.04
C ALA A 31 17.06 -30.99 -23.60
N LEU A 32 17.40 -29.87 -22.99
CA LEU A 32 17.09 -28.54 -23.49
C LEU A 32 18.32 -27.96 -24.21
N THR A 33 18.08 -27.41 -25.41
CA THR A 33 19.06 -26.68 -26.20
C THR A 33 18.40 -25.42 -26.76
N GLY A 34 19.18 -24.35 -26.95
CA GLY A 34 18.69 -23.13 -27.58
C GLY A 34 17.52 -22.47 -26.81
N PHE A 35 17.61 -22.45 -25.48
CA PHE A 35 16.60 -21.86 -24.61
C PHE A 35 17.08 -20.58 -23.95
N THR A 36 16.14 -19.76 -23.45
CA THR A 36 16.41 -18.65 -22.54
C THR A 36 15.58 -18.80 -21.26
N LEU A 37 16.04 -18.22 -20.17
CA LEU A 37 15.38 -18.18 -18.87
C LEU A 37 14.97 -16.74 -18.59
N GLY A 38 13.66 -16.48 -18.52
CA GLY A 38 13.12 -15.24 -18.01
C GLY A 38 12.89 -15.34 -16.51
N ILE A 39 13.28 -14.33 -15.77
CA ILE A 39 13.12 -14.23 -14.31
C ILE A 39 12.61 -12.86 -13.91
N SER A 40 11.83 -12.81 -12.83
CA SER A 40 11.44 -11.57 -12.19
C SER A 40 11.10 -11.79 -10.70
N GLY A 41 11.17 -10.71 -9.94
CA GLY A 41 10.87 -10.67 -8.50
C GLY A 41 11.05 -9.24 -7.99
N PRO A 42 10.70 -8.93 -6.72
CA PRO A 42 10.96 -7.60 -6.15
C PRO A 42 12.44 -7.21 -6.19
N GLY A 43 13.34 -8.12 -5.84
CA GLY A 43 14.76 -7.95 -6.08
C GLY A 43 15.11 -8.17 -7.56
N ARG A 44 16.12 -7.50 -8.03
CA ARG A 44 16.55 -7.55 -9.43
C ARG A 44 18.04 -7.83 -9.58
N ILE A 45 18.40 -8.39 -10.74
CA ILE A 45 19.78 -8.33 -11.20
C ILE A 45 20.05 -6.88 -11.57
N GLY A 46 20.92 -6.19 -10.83
CA GLY A 46 21.22 -4.77 -11.04
C GLY A 46 21.84 -4.48 -12.40
N LEU A 47 21.75 -3.21 -12.83
CA LEU A 47 22.35 -2.75 -14.09
C LEU A 47 23.88 -2.92 -14.10
N GLY A 48 24.52 -2.87 -12.92
CA GLY A 48 25.97 -3.07 -12.73
C GLY A 48 26.37 -4.50 -12.42
N ALA A 49 25.44 -5.46 -12.37
CA ALA A 49 25.74 -6.82 -11.96
C ALA A 49 26.63 -7.57 -12.96
N THR A 50 27.55 -8.38 -12.43
CA THR A 50 28.36 -9.31 -13.20
C THR A 50 27.74 -10.70 -13.13
N LEU A 51 27.57 -11.34 -14.30
CA LEU A 51 27.03 -12.69 -14.40
C LEU A 51 28.09 -13.70 -14.75
N ALA A 52 28.10 -14.84 -14.06
CA ALA A 52 28.82 -16.04 -14.44
C ALA A 52 27.80 -17.12 -14.84
N GLY A 53 28.10 -17.80 -15.97
CA GLY A 53 27.24 -18.88 -16.47
C GLY A 53 26.08 -18.45 -17.38
N ALA A 54 25.86 -17.14 -17.59
CA ALA A 54 24.83 -16.62 -18.48
C ALA A 54 25.23 -15.30 -19.15
N ASN A 55 24.50 -14.95 -20.21
CA ASN A 55 24.47 -13.61 -20.80
C ASN A 55 23.10 -13.00 -20.67
N ILE A 56 23.01 -11.69 -20.42
CA ILE A 56 21.76 -10.95 -20.43
C ILE A 56 21.31 -10.76 -21.88
N VAL A 57 20.09 -11.16 -22.20
CA VAL A 57 19.42 -10.93 -23.49
C VAL A 57 18.60 -9.66 -23.44
N GLU A 58 17.84 -9.49 -22.35
CA GLU A 58 17.00 -8.34 -22.10
C GLU A 58 16.97 -8.05 -20.59
N GLN A 59 16.92 -6.77 -20.23
CA GLN A 59 16.76 -6.33 -18.85
C GLN A 59 15.96 -5.04 -18.80
N LEU A 60 14.92 -5.03 -17.94
CA LEU A 60 14.09 -3.85 -17.71
C LEU A 60 13.46 -3.93 -16.32
N GLY A 61 13.75 -2.95 -15.45
CA GLY A 61 13.26 -2.97 -14.07
C GLY A 61 13.58 -4.30 -13.39
N THR A 62 12.56 -4.99 -12.90
CA THR A 62 12.69 -6.30 -12.22
C THR A 62 12.69 -7.50 -13.16
N TRP A 63 12.58 -7.30 -14.46
CA TRP A 63 12.61 -8.35 -15.48
C TRP A 63 14.03 -8.55 -16.04
N ALA A 64 14.44 -9.82 -16.18
CA ALA A 64 15.63 -10.17 -16.93
C ALA A 64 15.41 -11.47 -17.74
N GLU A 65 15.86 -11.48 -19.00
CA GLU A 65 15.96 -12.68 -19.85
C GLU A 65 17.43 -13.07 -20.00
N LEU A 66 17.77 -14.30 -19.62
CA LEU A 66 19.12 -14.84 -19.55
C LEU A 66 19.30 -15.96 -20.56
N ALA A 67 20.40 -15.96 -21.30
CA ALA A 67 20.80 -17.04 -22.19
C ALA A 67 21.99 -17.81 -21.61
N PRO A 68 22.04 -19.15 -21.68
CA PRO A 68 23.21 -19.92 -21.36
C PRO A 68 24.33 -19.67 -22.40
N PRO A 69 25.57 -20.05 -22.10
CA PRO A 69 26.67 -19.99 -23.08
C PRO A 69 26.32 -20.72 -24.37
N LYS A 70 26.85 -20.23 -25.50
CA LYS A 70 26.59 -20.81 -26.83
C LYS A 70 26.91 -22.31 -26.86
N GLY A 71 25.95 -23.11 -27.32
CA GLY A 71 26.07 -24.56 -27.40
C GLY A 71 25.81 -25.30 -26.11
N TYR A 72 25.37 -24.63 -25.07
CA TYR A 72 25.01 -25.27 -23.79
C TYR A 72 23.81 -26.22 -23.96
N VAL A 73 23.91 -27.36 -23.29
CA VAL A 73 22.86 -28.40 -23.26
C VAL A 73 22.51 -28.71 -21.81
N LEU A 74 21.30 -28.40 -21.42
CA LEU A 74 20.78 -28.76 -20.07
C LEU A 74 20.18 -30.19 -20.16
N ARG A 75 20.98 -31.17 -19.74
CA ARG A 75 20.60 -32.60 -19.80
C ARG A 75 19.54 -32.97 -18.74
N PRO A 76 18.81 -34.07 -18.95
CA PRO A 76 17.94 -34.65 -17.92
C PRO A 76 18.69 -34.85 -16.59
N GLY A 77 18.02 -34.49 -15.47
CA GLY A 77 18.57 -34.60 -14.11
C GLY A 77 19.71 -33.63 -13.78
N THR A 78 20.05 -32.70 -14.67
CA THR A 78 21.13 -31.70 -14.40
C THR A 78 20.57 -30.31 -14.11
N THR A 79 21.42 -29.48 -13.51
CA THR A 79 21.11 -28.10 -13.13
C THR A 79 22.02 -27.13 -13.88
N TRP A 80 21.46 -26.08 -14.45
CA TRP A 80 22.16 -24.92 -14.92
C TRP A 80 22.20 -23.86 -13.83
N THR A 81 23.39 -23.39 -13.48
CA THR A 81 23.60 -22.39 -12.44
C THR A 81 24.07 -21.08 -13.05
N VAL A 82 23.41 -20.00 -12.69
CA VAL A 82 23.82 -18.63 -12.96
C VAL A 82 24.18 -17.98 -11.63
N SER A 83 25.33 -17.31 -11.55
CA SER A 83 25.74 -16.53 -10.38
C SER A 83 25.78 -15.05 -10.76
N ALA A 84 25.07 -14.22 -10.00
CA ALA A 84 25.07 -12.77 -10.14
C ALA A 84 25.75 -12.12 -8.91
N SER A 85 26.70 -11.22 -9.15
CA SER A 85 27.39 -10.42 -8.13
C SER A 85 27.31 -8.94 -8.50
N GLY A 86 27.59 -8.02 -7.56
CA GLY A 86 27.42 -6.60 -7.77
C GLY A 86 25.95 -6.20 -7.92
N LEU A 87 25.09 -6.76 -7.08
CA LEU A 87 23.66 -6.44 -7.05
C LEU A 87 23.47 -4.98 -6.62
N ASP A 88 22.52 -4.26 -7.20
CA ASP A 88 22.21 -2.86 -6.86
C ASP A 88 21.80 -2.72 -5.38
N PHE A 89 21.05 -3.70 -4.88
CA PHE A 89 20.62 -3.78 -3.48
C PHE A 89 20.98 -5.14 -2.88
N PRO A 90 21.42 -5.20 -1.62
CA PRO A 90 21.60 -6.46 -0.93
C PRO A 90 20.24 -7.13 -0.73
N LEU A 91 20.14 -8.41 -1.08
CA LEU A 91 18.95 -9.21 -0.74
C LEU A 91 18.94 -9.46 0.76
N ARG A 92 17.79 -9.24 1.40
CA ARG A 92 17.62 -9.32 2.86
C ARG A 92 16.55 -10.31 3.27
N HIS A 93 15.56 -10.52 2.42
CA HIS A 93 14.38 -11.34 2.68
C HIS A 93 14.11 -12.28 1.50
N TRP A 94 13.42 -13.37 1.76
CA TRP A 94 13.10 -14.34 0.71
C TRP A 94 12.28 -13.72 -0.45
N THR A 95 11.50 -12.68 -0.16
CA THR A 95 10.74 -11.93 -1.18
C THR A 95 11.63 -11.15 -2.14
N ASP A 96 12.86 -10.85 -1.76
CA ASP A 96 13.82 -10.19 -2.66
C ASP A 96 14.37 -11.13 -3.73
N GLY A 97 14.12 -12.44 -3.60
CA GLY A 97 14.54 -13.44 -4.58
C GLY A 97 13.67 -13.46 -5.84
N THR A 98 13.99 -14.40 -6.73
CA THR A 98 13.20 -14.67 -7.93
C THR A 98 11.88 -15.32 -7.53
N THR A 99 10.75 -14.65 -7.80
CA THR A 99 9.41 -15.13 -7.47
C THR A 99 8.61 -15.58 -8.70
N GLY A 100 9.02 -15.19 -9.90
CA GLY A 100 8.45 -15.64 -11.17
C GLY A 100 9.53 -16.05 -12.16
N ALA A 101 9.27 -17.14 -12.89
CA ALA A 101 10.19 -17.63 -13.89
C ALA A 101 9.49 -18.27 -15.10
N MET A 102 10.17 -18.25 -16.23
CA MET A 102 9.74 -18.92 -17.45
C MET A 102 10.93 -19.40 -18.27
N VAL A 103 10.71 -20.41 -19.11
CA VAL A 103 11.66 -20.78 -20.16
C VAL A 103 11.03 -20.54 -21.52
N LYS A 104 11.77 -19.89 -22.41
CA LYS A 104 11.47 -19.80 -23.82
C LYS A 104 12.33 -20.80 -24.57
N LEU A 105 11.71 -21.62 -25.39
CA LEU A 105 12.37 -22.67 -26.16
C LEU A 105 12.75 -22.19 -27.55
N ALA A 106 13.60 -22.97 -28.24
CA ALA A 106 14.06 -22.67 -29.59
C ALA A 106 12.94 -22.54 -30.63
N ASP A 107 11.79 -23.21 -30.40
CA ASP A 107 10.59 -23.10 -31.25
C ASP A 107 9.75 -21.86 -30.96
N GLY A 108 10.18 -21.01 -30.02
CA GLY A 108 9.48 -19.82 -29.59
C GLY A 108 8.41 -20.06 -28.53
N SER A 109 8.12 -21.29 -28.17
CA SER A 109 7.16 -21.59 -27.09
C SER A 109 7.68 -21.14 -25.72
N VAL A 110 6.78 -20.63 -24.87
CA VAL A 110 7.08 -20.10 -23.55
C VAL A 110 6.34 -20.90 -22.49
N HIS A 111 7.04 -21.28 -21.44
CA HIS A 111 6.51 -22.11 -20.37
C HIS A 111 6.84 -21.51 -19.01
N ALA A 112 5.82 -21.26 -18.18
CA ALA A 112 6.01 -20.89 -16.79
C ALA A 112 6.75 -22.00 -16.02
N ILE A 113 7.63 -21.60 -15.10
CA ILE A 113 8.36 -22.51 -14.23
C ILE A 113 8.01 -22.14 -12.78
N ALA A 114 7.77 -23.17 -11.96
CA ALA A 114 7.61 -22.96 -10.53
C ALA A 114 8.95 -22.50 -9.92
N ALA A 115 8.98 -21.30 -9.37
CA ALA A 115 10.07 -20.79 -8.54
C ALA A 115 9.82 -21.16 -7.08
N SER A 116 10.80 -21.79 -6.43
CA SER A 116 10.76 -21.97 -4.99
C SER A 116 11.13 -20.66 -4.27
N ARG A 117 10.70 -20.52 -3.01
CA ARG A 117 11.18 -19.41 -2.16
C ARG A 117 12.69 -19.41 -2.11
N GLY A 118 13.29 -18.22 -2.24
CA GLY A 118 14.72 -18.04 -2.14
C GLY A 118 15.25 -18.49 -0.76
N THR A 119 16.44 -19.08 -0.75
CA THR A 119 17.14 -19.48 0.46
C THR A 119 18.39 -18.62 0.69
N ALA A 120 18.87 -18.55 1.93
CA ALA A 120 20.12 -17.89 2.27
C ALA A 120 20.90 -18.70 3.30
N ASP A 121 22.21 -18.50 3.36
CA ASP A 121 23.10 -19.20 4.29
C ASP A 121 22.68 -19.02 5.73
N GLY A 122 22.49 -20.13 6.46
CA GLY A 122 22.14 -20.14 7.87
C GLY A 122 20.71 -19.66 8.21
N ALA A 123 19.89 -19.36 7.21
CA ALA A 123 18.56 -18.83 7.42
C ALA A 123 17.50 -19.91 7.68
N ALA A 124 16.61 -19.64 8.64
CA ALA A 124 15.44 -20.49 8.86
C ALA A 124 14.46 -20.37 7.68
N PRO A 125 13.84 -21.48 7.24
CA PRO A 125 13.11 -21.49 5.97
C PRO A 125 11.74 -20.80 5.98
N ASN A 126 11.04 -20.70 7.12
CA ASN A 126 9.67 -20.22 7.15
C ASN A 126 9.31 -19.51 8.47
N ARG A 127 8.47 -18.48 8.37
CA ARG A 127 7.72 -17.84 9.47
C ARG A 127 6.23 -18.09 9.32
N ALA A 128 5.52 -18.03 10.46
CA ALA A 128 4.06 -18.08 10.47
C ALA A 128 3.46 -16.89 9.72
N GLU A 129 2.36 -17.11 9.00
CA GLU A 129 1.64 -16.05 8.25
C GLU A 129 1.03 -14.99 9.18
N ILE A 130 0.67 -15.39 10.41
CA ILE A 130 0.13 -14.48 11.44
C ILE A 130 1.22 -14.17 12.46
N ILE A 131 1.26 -12.89 12.86
CA ILE A 131 2.11 -12.47 13.98
C ILE A 131 1.36 -12.76 15.28
N ASP A 132 1.93 -13.64 16.11
CA ASP A 132 1.40 -13.93 17.44
C ASP A 132 1.82 -12.84 18.43
N LEU A 133 0.87 -12.06 18.90
CA LEU A 133 1.07 -11.04 19.92
C LEU A 133 0.70 -11.51 21.35
N SER A 134 0.25 -12.76 21.51
CA SER A 134 -0.16 -13.30 22.80
C SER A 134 0.92 -13.21 23.92
N PRO A 135 2.24 -13.31 23.63
CA PRO A 135 3.27 -13.10 24.62
C PRO A 135 3.31 -11.68 25.24
N PHE A 136 2.77 -10.69 24.52
CA PHE A 136 2.75 -9.28 24.95
C PHE A 136 1.41 -8.87 25.56
N ALA A 137 0.42 -9.77 25.53
CA ALA A 137 -0.94 -9.51 25.96
C ALA A 137 -1.03 -9.49 27.48
N ALA A 138 -1.03 -8.30 28.07
CA ALA A 138 -1.34 -8.08 29.49
C ALA A 138 -2.21 -6.82 29.57
N SER A 139 -3.47 -6.96 29.90
CA SER A 139 -4.40 -5.82 29.96
C SER A 139 -5.05 -5.75 31.33
N ASP A 140 -5.06 -4.57 31.90
CA ASP A 140 -5.80 -4.21 33.12
C ASP A 140 -7.28 -3.92 32.85
N THR A 141 -7.67 -3.82 31.57
CA THR A 141 -9.05 -3.63 31.14
C THR A 141 -9.66 -4.90 30.56
N ARG A 142 -10.96 -5.06 30.75
CA ARG A 142 -11.74 -6.13 30.13
C ARG A 142 -12.49 -5.69 28.88
N HIS A 143 -12.08 -4.58 28.26
CA HIS A 143 -12.72 -4.06 27.04
C HIS A 143 -11.83 -4.31 25.82
N ALA A 144 -12.37 -4.98 24.83
CA ALA A 144 -11.71 -5.18 23.53
C ALA A 144 -12.06 -4.03 22.59
N ILE A 145 -11.22 -2.99 22.55
CA ILE A 145 -11.43 -1.79 21.71
C ILE A 145 -10.11 -1.42 21.02
N ILE A 146 -10.14 -1.27 19.72
CA ILE A 146 -9.09 -0.67 18.88
C ILE A 146 -9.79 0.17 17.80
N PRO A 147 -9.47 1.46 17.65
CA PRO A 147 -8.62 2.32 18.51
C PRO A 147 -9.25 2.60 19.89
N TRP A 148 -8.39 2.86 20.89
CA TRP A 148 -8.85 3.13 22.25
C TRP A 148 -9.49 4.52 22.38
N PRO A 149 -10.66 4.63 23.08
CA PRO A 149 -11.39 5.88 23.17
C PRO A 149 -10.71 6.91 24.08
N ALA A 150 -11.06 8.19 23.86
CA ALA A 150 -10.53 9.30 24.63
C ALA A 150 -10.86 9.21 26.12
N ALA A 151 -12.06 8.75 26.48
CA ALA A 151 -12.44 8.48 27.86
C ALA A 151 -13.44 7.33 27.95
N ILE A 152 -13.28 6.47 28.94
CA ILE A 152 -14.18 5.37 29.26
C ILE A 152 -14.26 5.17 30.77
N THR A 153 -15.48 5.05 31.28
CA THR A 153 -15.76 4.57 32.63
C THR A 153 -16.76 3.41 32.55
N SER A 154 -16.60 2.38 33.35
CA SER A 154 -17.46 1.21 33.32
C SER A 154 -17.60 0.55 34.68
N THR A 155 -18.69 -0.18 34.88
CA THR A 155 -18.91 -0.98 36.09
C THR A 155 -19.35 -2.39 35.71
N GLY A 156 -18.80 -3.38 36.42
CA GLY A 156 -19.17 -4.78 36.28
C GLY A 156 -18.98 -5.34 34.86
N HIS A 157 -19.05 -6.63 34.74
CA HIS A 157 -18.99 -7.34 33.46
C HIS A 157 -20.06 -8.43 33.41
N ARG A 158 -20.59 -8.68 32.21
CA ARG A 158 -21.58 -9.71 31.94
C ARG A 158 -21.31 -10.38 30.59
N THR A 159 -22.03 -11.42 30.29
CA THR A 159 -22.05 -12.03 28.96
C THR A 159 -22.50 -11.01 27.93
N ALA A 160 -21.86 -11.00 26.77
CA ALA A 160 -22.23 -10.13 25.66
C ALA A 160 -23.63 -10.46 25.14
N PRO A 161 -24.40 -9.47 24.67
CA PRO A 161 -25.69 -9.70 24.02
C PRO A 161 -25.50 -10.50 22.73
N GLU A 162 -26.54 -11.27 22.34
CA GLU A 162 -26.52 -12.08 21.12
C GLU A 162 -26.40 -11.23 19.85
N GLY A 163 -26.97 -10.04 19.85
CA GLY A 163 -26.87 -9.03 18.78
C GLY A 163 -27.57 -7.76 19.21
N PHE A 164 -27.48 -6.73 18.38
CA PHE A 164 -28.01 -5.40 18.64
C PHE A 164 -29.28 -5.13 17.85
N ALA A 165 -30.35 -4.68 18.52
CA ALA A 165 -31.56 -4.14 17.93
C ALA A 165 -31.41 -2.62 17.81
N VAL A 166 -30.90 -2.14 16.68
CA VAL A 166 -30.53 -0.74 16.47
C VAL A 166 -31.71 0.04 15.89
N THR A 167 -31.96 1.23 16.43
CA THR A 167 -33.02 2.18 16.01
C THR A 167 -32.48 3.61 15.94
N GLY A 168 -33.25 4.51 15.32
CA GLY A 168 -32.99 5.95 15.33
C GLY A 168 -32.32 6.53 14.09
N HIS A 169 -31.64 5.72 13.26
CA HIS A 169 -31.05 6.20 12.01
C HIS A 169 -30.86 5.07 10.98
N ASP A 170 -31.84 4.86 10.10
CA ASP A 170 -31.89 3.71 9.19
C ASP A 170 -30.71 3.62 8.23
N ALA A 171 -30.22 4.75 7.69
CA ALA A 171 -29.07 4.74 6.78
C ALA A 171 -27.78 4.27 7.48
N VAL A 172 -27.52 4.69 8.71
CA VAL A 172 -26.36 4.21 9.50
C VAL A 172 -26.54 2.75 9.85
N LEU A 173 -27.75 2.31 10.21
CA LEU A 173 -28.05 0.90 10.46
C LEU A 173 -27.77 0.05 9.21
N GLY A 174 -28.22 0.48 8.03
CA GLY A 174 -27.95 -0.22 6.77
C GLY A 174 -26.45 -0.35 6.47
N THR A 175 -25.71 0.75 6.61
CA THR A 175 -24.24 0.76 6.45
C THR A 175 -23.55 -0.17 7.46
N PHE A 176 -23.96 -0.11 8.72
CA PHE A 176 -23.39 -0.95 9.78
C PHE A 176 -23.70 -2.44 9.55
N ALA A 177 -24.91 -2.78 9.15
CA ALA A 177 -25.31 -4.15 8.87
C ALA A 177 -24.50 -4.73 7.69
N ASP A 178 -24.31 -3.97 6.59
CA ASP A 178 -23.41 -4.36 5.51
C ASP A 178 -21.97 -4.55 6.02
N LEU A 179 -21.43 -3.55 6.72
CA LEU A 179 -20.05 -3.58 7.25
C LEU A 179 -19.80 -4.87 8.06
N VAL A 180 -20.63 -5.19 9.04
CA VAL A 180 -20.40 -6.34 9.92
C VAL A 180 -20.67 -7.67 9.22
N SER A 181 -21.61 -7.74 8.28
CA SER A 181 -21.88 -8.95 7.48
C SER A 181 -20.72 -9.31 6.58
N GLN A 182 -20.03 -8.31 6.02
CA GLN A 182 -18.89 -8.50 5.14
C GLN A 182 -17.59 -8.78 5.91
N LEU A 183 -17.38 -8.13 7.06
CA LEU A 183 -16.19 -8.35 7.87
C LEU A 183 -16.25 -9.64 8.71
N PHE A 184 -17.44 -10.01 9.18
CA PHE A 184 -17.63 -11.13 10.12
C PHE A 184 -18.77 -12.04 9.65
N PRO A 185 -18.62 -12.70 8.49
CA PRO A 185 -19.66 -13.58 7.97
C PRO A 185 -19.98 -14.70 8.97
N GLY A 186 -21.28 -14.90 9.21
CA GLY A 186 -21.77 -15.92 10.15
C GLY A 186 -21.91 -15.43 11.61
N GLU A 187 -21.53 -14.18 11.93
CA GLU A 187 -21.81 -13.56 13.23
C GLU A 187 -23.11 -12.75 13.17
N ALA A 188 -24.11 -13.11 13.97
CA ALA A 188 -25.40 -12.40 14.04
C ALA A 188 -25.26 -11.16 14.94
N LEU A 189 -24.56 -10.12 14.46
CA LEU A 189 -24.29 -8.90 15.23
C LEU A 189 -25.45 -7.90 15.23
N VAL A 190 -26.27 -7.90 14.18
CA VAL A 190 -27.50 -7.10 14.08
C VAL A 190 -28.70 -8.04 14.15
N ARG A 191 -29.69 -7.71 14.97
CA ARG A 191 -30.92 -8.47 15.11
C ARG A 191 -32.16 -7.58 14.99
N PRO A 192 -33.26 -8.09 14.43
CA PRO A 192 -34.55 -7.44 14.51
C PRO A 192 -34.97 -7.21 15.96
N THR A 193 -35.72 -6.15 16.23
CA THR A 193 -36.22 -5.81 17.58
C THR A 193 -37.12 -6.90 18.17
N CYS A 194 -37.86 -7.64 17.32
CA CYS A 194 -38.74 -8.74 17.73
C CYS A 194 -38.00 -10.03 18.12
N GLU A 195 -36.69 -10.15 17.87
CA GLU A 195 -35.88 -11.35 18.15
C GLU A 195 -35.02 -11.22 19.42
N GLY A 196 -35.33 -10.29 20.33
CA GLY A 196 -34.62 -10.15 21.61
C GLY A 196 -33.20 -9.59 21.49
N GLY A 197 -32.88 -8.82 20.44
CA GLY A 197 -31.61 -8.08 20.35
C GLY A 197 -31.50 -7.03 21.46
N TYR A 198 -30.26 -6.75 21.90
CA TYR A 198 -30.00 -5.69 22.88
C TYR A 198 -30.30 -4.32 22.27
N PRO A 199 -31.23 -3.51 22.85
CA PRO A 199 -31.65 -2.26 22.26
C PRO A 199 -30.51 -1.24 22.18
N VAL A 200 -30.33 -0.62 21.00
CA VAL A 200 -29.37 0.47 20.77
C VAL A 200 -30.08 1.61 20.06
N THR A 201 -30.09 2.79 20.65
CA THR A 201 -30.69 3.99 20.07
C THR A 201 -29.58 4.91 19.50
N LEU A 202 -29.72 5.30 18.24
CA LEU A 202 -28.87 6.28 17.57
C LEU A 202 -29.52 7.67 17.63
N THR A 203 -28.78 8.68 18.08
CA THR A 203 -29.26 10.05 18.21
C THR A 203 -28.32 11.04 17.56
N LEU A 204 -28.79 11.77 16.55
CA LEU A 204 -28.06 12.93 16.03
C LEU A 204 -28.33 14.14 16.91
N ALA A 205 -27.27 14.75 17.44
CA ALA A 205 -27.34 15.96 18.26
C ALA A 205 -26.20 16.92 17.89
N PRO A 206 -26.48 18.21 17.64
CA PRO A 206 -25.44 19.18 17.30
C PRO A 206 -24.48 19.41 18.48
N GLY A 207 -23.24 19.81 18.20
CA GLY A 207 -22.30 20.34 19.20
C GLY A 207 -21.01 19.54 19.43
N SER A 208 -20.81 18.41 18.74
CA SER A 208 -19.52 17.69 18.74
C SER A 208 -18.79 17.84 17.39
N ALA A 209 -17.50 17.51 17.34
CA ALA A 209 -16.77 17.40 16.08
C ALA A 209 -17.35 16.27 15.22
N ASP A 210 -17.15 16.34 13.90
CA ASP A 210 -17.82 15.49 12.92
C ASP A 210 -17.68 13.98 13.16
N GLU A 211 -16.54 13.52 13.67
CA GLU A 211 -16.28 12.09 13.92
C GLU A 211 -16.39 11.70 15.39
N ALA A 212 -16.66 12.68 16.27
CA ALA A 212 -16.81 12.44 17.70
C ALA A 212 -18.16 11.79 18.03
N TYR A 213 -18.19 10.99 19.10
CA TYR A 213 -19.40 10.38 19.60
C TYR A 213 -19.36 10.18 21.13
N ALA A 214 -20.54 10.02 21.70
CA ALA A 214 -20.73 9.54 23.06
C ALA A 214 -21.52 8.22 23.05
N LEU A 215 -21.10 7.25 23.85
CA LEU A 215 -21.74 5.95 23.99
C LEU A 215 -22.07 5.73 25.48
N THR A 216 -23.34 5.55 25.78
CA THR A 216 -23.83 5.16 27.13
C THR A 216 -24.37 3.75 27.05
N ILE A 217 -23.85 2.85 27.88
CA ILE A 217 -24.33 1.48 28.04
C ILE A 217 -24.99 1.37 29.40
N ALA A 218 -26.28 1.01 29.43
CA ALA A 218 -27.01 0.64 30.60
C ALA A 218 -27.25 -0.87 30.66
N LYS A 219 -27.86 -1.37 31.73
CA LYS A 219 -28.16 -2.79 31.88
C LYS A 219 -28.95 -3.36 30.70
N ASP A 220 -29.96 -2.64 30.24
CA ASP A 220 -30.98 -3.13 29.32
C ASP A 220 -30.97 -2.44 27.94
N ALA A 221 -30.16 -1.41 27.74
CA ALA A 221 -30.07 -0.65 26.49
C ALA A 221 -28.77 0.14 26.38
N ALA A 222 -28.41 0.56 25.16
CA ALA A 222 -27.38 1.55 24.91
C ALA A 222 -27.88 2.72 24.08
N THR A 223 -27.22 3.87 24.22
CA THR A 223 -27.46 5.07 23.41
C THR A 223 -26.16 5.56 22.83
N ILE A 224 -26.15 5.85 21.54
CA ILE A 224 -25.02 6.47 20.83
C ILE A 224 -25.49 7.83 20.34
N THR A 225 -24.75 8.88 20.71
CA THR A 225 -25.04 10.26 20.32
C THR A 225 -23.83 10.84 19.57
N ALA A 226 -24.06 11.44 18.41
CA ALA A 226 -23.04 12.11 17.60
C ALA A 226 -23.62 13.27 16.80
N SER A 227 -22.79 14.14 16.22
CA SER A 227 -23.25 15.23 15.34
C SER A 227 -23.43 14.78 13.89
N THR A 228 -22.82 13.64 13.50
CA THR A 228 -22.83 13.13 12.12
C THR A 228 -23.14 11.64 12.06
N PRO A 229 -23.61 11.14 10.91
CA PRO A 229 -23.75 9.70 10.66
C PRO A 229 -22.45 8.92 10.87
N THR A 230 -21.29 9.50 10.53
CA THR A 230 -19.97 8.87 10.72
C THR A 230 -19.66 8.65 12.20
N GLY A 231 -19.92 9.65 13.05
CA GLY A 231 -19.76 9.50 14.51
C GLY A 231 -20.67 8.41 15.09
N LEU A 232 -21.94 8.31 14.62
CA LEU A 232 -22.85 7.22 15.00
C LEU A 232 -22.30 5.84 14.58
N LEU A 233 -21.76 5.72 13.36
CA LEU A 233 -21.15 4.49 12.87
C LEU A 233 -19.94 4.08 13.73
N TYR A 234 -19.06 5.02 14.08
CA TYR A 234 -17.92 4.76 14.95
C TYR A 234 -18.31 4.33 16.36
N GLY A 235 -19.38 4.90 16.91
CA GLY A 235 -19.97 4.45 18.17
C GLY A 235 -20.49 3.00 18.10
N LEU A 236 -21.17 2.63 17.01
CA LEU A 236 -21.61 1.24 16.77
C LEU A 236 -20.45 0.28 16.62
N ILE A 237 -19.38 0.68 15.91
CA ILE A 237 -18.16 -0.12 15.78
C ILE A 237 -17.55 -0.39 17.15
N THR A 238 -17.38 0.64 17.98
CA THR A 238 -16.82 0.50 19.34
C THR A 238 -17.66 -0.41 20.22
N LEU A 239 -18.98 -0.23 20.24
CA LEU A 239 -19.91 -1.10 20.99
C LEU A 239 -19.79 -2.57 20.52
N THR A 240 -19.67 -2.77 19.21
CA THR A 240 -19.56 -4.10 18.60
C THR A 240 -18.22 -4.76 18.88
N GLN A 241 -17.13 -4.00 18.89
CA GLN A 241 -15.81 -4.51 19.28
C GLN A 241 -15.84 -5.03 20.72
N MET A 242 -16.45 -4.31 21.66
CA MET A 242 -16.62 -4.75 23.06
C MET A 242 -17.42 -6.06 23.14
N ALA A 243 -18.53 -6.16 22.41
CA ALA A 243 -19.37 -7.37 22.42
C ALA A 243 -18.65 -8.57 21.78
N ARG A 244 -17.96 -8.36 20.65
CA ARG A 244 -17.19 -9.40 19.99
C ARG A 244 -16.04 -9.91 20.84
N GLY A 245 -15.29 -9.02 21.50
CA GLY A 245 -14.26 -9.40 22.45
C GLY A 245 -14.79 -10.31 23.55
N ALA A 246 -15.89 -9.90 24.18
CA ALA A 246 -16.53 -10.70 25.23
C ALA A 246 -17.06 -12.06 24.75
N LYS A 247 -17.42 -12.20 23.46
CA LYS A 247 -17.86 -13.47 22.86
C LYS A 247 -16.69 -14.35 22.44
N ARG A 248 -15.68 -13.75 21.80
CA ARG A 248 -14.59 -14.49 21.16
C ARG A 248 -13.48 -14.88 22.13
N ASP A 249 -13.25 -14.06 23.15
CA ASP A 249 -12.26 -14.30 24.20
C ASP A 249 -12.84 -13.92 25.59
N PRO A 250 -13.81 -14.67 26.09
CA PRO A 250 -14.50 -14.39 27.36
C PRO A 250 -13.60 -14.52 28.59
N GLN A 251 -12.45 -15.15 28.45
CA GLN A 251 -11.46 -15.25 29.53
C GLN A 251 -10.77 -13.90 29.78
N ARG A 252 -10.48 -13.16 28.71
CA ARG A 252 -9.84 -11.83 28.79
C ARG A 252 -10.86 -10.71 28.84
N PHE A 253 -11.94 -10.78 28.07
CA PHE A 253 -12.88 -9.67 27.86
C PHE A 253 -14.26 -9.96 28.41
N GLY A 254 -14.99 -8.89 28.75
CA GLY A 254 -16.36 -8.95 29.21
C GLY A 254 -17.14 -7.75 28.72
N PHE A 255 -18.42 -7.94 28.44
CA PHE A 255 -19.30 -6.83 28.10
C PHE A 255 -19.69 -6.06 29.38
N PRO A 256 -19.58 -4.73 29.45
CA PRO A 256 -19.89 -3.99 30.67
C PRO A 256 -21.38 -4.06 31.06
N VAL A 257 -21.67 -4.04 32.37
CA VAL A 257 -23.02 -3.87 32.85
C VAL A 257 -23.48 -2.44 32.62
N THR A 258 -22.63 -1.46 32.94
CA THR A 258 -22.80 -0.06 32.55
C THR A 258 -21.49 0.52 32.06
N ALA A 259 -21.53 1.43 31.09
CA ALA A 259 -20.37 2.21 30.68
C ALA A 259 -20.79 3.58 30.13
N SER A 260 -19.87 4.53 30.23
CA SER A 260 -19.95 5.83 29.57
C SER A 260 -18.64 6.10 28.86
N LEU A 261 -18.71 6.37 27.55
CA LEU A 261 -17.60 6.72 26.71
C LEU A 261 -17.83 8.08 26.06
N THR A 262 -16.77 8.87 25.94
CA THR A 262 -16.69 10.00 25.01
C THR A 262 -15.44 9.82 24.16
N ASP A 263 -15.56 10.04 22.87
CA ASP A 263 -14.52 9.69 21.93
C ASP A 263 -14.43 10.68 20.77
N ALA A 264 -13.22 10.96 20.34
CA ALA A 264 -12.88 11.81 19.20
C ALA A 264 -11.47 11.50 18.73
N PRO A 265 -11.14 11.68 17.44
CA PRO A 265 -9.82 11.40 16.91
C PRO A 265 -8.76 12.41 17.36
N GLU A 266 -7.51 11.94 17.54
CA GLU A 266 -6.33 12.80 17.78
C GLU A 266 -5.99 13.62 16.53
N TYR A 267 -6.03 13.01 15.33
CA TYR A 267 -5.74 13.67 14.07
C TYR A 267 -6.93 13.65 13.11
N GLY A 268 -7.09 14.75 12.36
CA GLY A 268 -8.12 14.88 11.31
C GLY A 268 -7.87 14.00 10.09
N TRP A 269 -6.60 13.78 9.71
CA TRP A 269 -6.20 12.87 8.65
C TRP A 269 -5.68 11.56 9.24
N ARG A 270 -6.36 10.47 8.95
CA ARG A 270 -5.97 9.11 9.33
C ARG A 270 -6.03 8.25 8.09
N GLY A 271 -4.91 8.26 7.34
CA GLY A 271 -4.84 7.74 5.99
C GLY A 271 -4.30 6.31 5.90
N CYS A 272 -4.64 5.68 4.79
CA CYS A 272 -3.93 4.53 4.27
C CYS A 272 -3.77 4.68 2.76
N HIS A 273 -2.52 4.73 2.30
CA HIS A 273 -2.16 4.63 0.90
C HIS A 273 -2.11 3.15 0.50
N TRP A 274 -2.57 2.83 -0.70
CA TRP A 274 -2.45 1.49 -1.27
C TRP A 274 -2.05 1.54 -2.74
N ASP A 275 -0.87 1.00 -3.01
CA ASP A 275 -0.36 0.80 -4.36
C ASP A 275 -1.07 -0.40 -5.00
N VAL A 276 -1.86 -0.12 -6.02
CA VAL A 276 -2.54 -1.14 -6.83
C VAL A 276 -1.91 -1.29 -8.22
N ALA A 277 -0.85 -0.53 -8.49
CA ALA A 277 -0.16 -0.52 -9.77
C ALA A 277 0.88 -1.65 -9.86
N ARG A 278 1.72 -1.82 -8.83
CA ARG A 278 2.70 -2.92 -8.81
C ARG A 278 2.00 -4.27 -8.75
N ARG A 279 0.85 -4.35 -8.05
CA ARG A 279 -0.06 -5.51 -8.10
C ARG A 279 -1.49 -5.05 -8.28
N PHE A 280 -2.24 -5.76 -9.10
CA PHE A 280 -3.66 -5.49 -9.28
C PHE A 280 -4.48 -6.21 -8.22
N TYR A 281 -5.34 -5.47 -7.55
CA TYR A 281 -6.32 -5.99 -6.60
C TYR A 281 -7.73 -5.81 -7.18
N ALA A 282 -8.55 -6.84 -7.12
CA ALA A 282 -9.90 -6.76 -7.66
C ALA A 282 -10.76 -5.75 -6.89
N THR A 283 -11.76 -5.18 -7.55
CA THR A 283 -12.69 -4.20 -6.94
C THR A 283 -13.30 -4.69 -5.63
N GLY A 284 -13.57 -6.01 -5.50
CA GLY A 284 -14.06 -6.61 -4.26
C GLY A 284 -13.03 -6.57 -3.11
N GLU A 285 -11.74 -6.72 -3.41
CA GLU A 285 -10.67 -6.62 -2.41
C GLU A 285 -10.52 -5.17 -1.91
N VAL A 286 -10.60 -4.19 -2.83
CA VAL A 286 -10.60 -2.76 -2.46
C VAL A 286 -11.82 -2.41 -1.61
N ALA A 287 -13.01 -2.90 -1.97
CA ALA A 287 -14.23 -2.71 -1.18
C ALA A 287 -14.11 -3.32 0.23
N GLN A 288 -13.53 -4.52 0.33
CA GLN A 288 -13.27 -5.16 1.63
C GLN A 288 -12.26 -4.38 2.46
N PHE A 289 -11.22 -3.83 1.82
CA PHE A 289 -10.22 -3.01 2.50
C PHE A 289 -10.79 -1.69 3.03
N LEU A 290 -11.68 -1.04 2.27
CA LEU A 290 -12.43 0.14 2.77
C LEU A 290 -13.23 -0.18 4.04
N ARG A 291 -13.86 -1.37 4.12
CA ARG A 291 -14.56 -1.83 5.33
C ARG A 291 -13.61 -2.06 6.50
N ILE A 292 -12.41 -2.61 6.25
CA ILE A 292 -11.36 -2.78 7.28
C ILE A 292 -10.88 -1.41 7.77
N MET A 293 -10.69 -0.46 6.86
CA MET A 293 -10.35 0.94 7.22
C MET A 293 -11.41 1.57 8.12
N ALA A 294 -12.70 1.44 7.77
CA ALA A 294 -13.80 1.95 8.59
C ALA A 294 -13.84 1.32 9.98
N TRP A 295 -13.60 0.01 10.08
CA TRP A 295 -13.53 -0.70 11.37
C TRP A 295 -12.41 -0.18 12.28
N ASN A 296 -11.31 0.26 11.67
CA ASN A 296 -10.17 0.91 12.31
C ASN A 296 -10.34 2.44 12.47
N LYS A 297 -11.47 3.02 12.08
CA LYS A 297 -11.74 4.48 12.08
C LYS A 297 -10.73 5.29 11.26
N LEU A 298 -10.13 4.70 10.21
CA LEU A 298 -9.37 5.41 9.20
C LEU A 298 -10.33 6.13 8.24
N ASN A 299 -9.98 7.34 7.79
CA ASN A 299 -10.91 8.21 7.04
C ASN A 299 -10.37 8.73 5.70
N ARG A 300 -9.16 8.36 5.30
CA ARG A 300 -8.57 8.73 4.00
C ARG A 300 -7.99 7.50 3.32
N PHE A 301 -8.54 7.15 2.16
CA PHE A 301 -7.97 6.12 1.28
C PHE A 301 -7.20 6.80 0.16
N HIS A 302 -5.88 6.77 0.22
CA HIS A 302 -4.97 7.28 -0.79
C HIS A 302 -4.74 6.17 -1.81
N TRP A 303 -5.32 6.31 -3.01
CA TRP A 303 -5.36 5.28 -4.02
C TRP A 303 -4.34 5.54 -5.12
N HIS A 304 -3.24 4.80 -5.08
CA HIS A 304 -2.12 4.93 -6.01
C HIS A 304 -2.38 4.10 -7.27
N LEU A 305 -2.70 4.79 -8.37
CA LEU A 305 -3.33 4.21 -9.56
C LEU A 305 -2.40 4.08 -10.76
N SER A 306 -1.19 4.65 -10.72
CA SER A 306 -0.25 4.62 -11.84
C SER A 306 1.19 4.50 -11.37
N GLU A 307 1.98 3.76 -12.14
CA GLU A 307 3.39 3.48 -11.88
C GLU A 307 4.15 3.09 -13.15
N ASP A 308 5.45 2.87 -13.00
CA ASP A 308 6.29 2.32 -14.08
C ASP A 308 5.79 0.95 -14.54
N GLU A 309 5.28 0.12 -13.64
CA GLU A 309 4.86 -1.24 -13.90
C GLU A 309 3.42 -1.37 -14.40
N ALA A 310 2.55 -0.38 -14.18
CA ALA A 310 1.21 -0.40 -14.74
C ALA A 310 0.41 0.89 -14.55
N TRP A 311 -0.66 1.01 -15.34
CA TRP A 311 -1.73 1.99 -15.25
C TRP A 311 -3.05 1.32 -14.85
N ARG A 312 -3.81 1.84 -13.87
CA ARG A 312 -4.93 1.12 -13.27
C ARG A 312 -6.33 1.75 -13.39
N ILE A 313 -6.47 2.87 -14.08
CA ILE A 313 -7.78 3.55 -14.16
C ILE A 313 -8.17 3.88 -15.60
N GLU A 314 -9.46 3.67 -15.90
CA GLU A 314 -10.05 3.97 -17.20
C GLU A 314 -10.05 5.48 -17.48
N ILE A 315 -9.54 5.86 -18.67
CA ILE A 315 -9.53 7.24 -19.20
C ILE A 315 -10.13 7.17 -20.61
N ASP A 316 -11.27 7.82 -20.82
CA ASP A 316 -11.98 7.76 -22.11
C ASP A 316 -11.18 8.38 -23.26
N ALA A 317 -10.44 9.48 -22.96
CA ALA A 317 -9.62 10.16 -23.95
C ALA A 317 -8.40 9.33 -24.39
N PHE A 318 -7.93 8.40 -23.56
CA PHE A 318 -6.71 7.61 -23.80
C PHE A 318 -6.93 6.14 -23.43
N PRO A 319 -7.76 5.38 -24.21
CA PRO A 319 -8.03 3.97 -23.90
C PRO A 319 -6.79 3.09 -23.93
N GLU A 320 -5.74 3.49 -24.68
CA GLU A 320 -4.46 2.76 -24.71
C GLU A 320 -3.78 2.65 -23.34
N LEU A 321 -4.07 3.54 -22.39
CA LEU A 321 -3.58 3.46 -21.01
C LEU A 321 -4.03 2.16 -20.33
N THR A 322 -5.27 1.72 -20.55
CA THR A 322 -5.78 0.47 -19.99
C THR A 322 -5.65 -0.72 -20.94
N GLU A 323 -5.66 -0.50 -22.25
CA GLU A 323 -5.48 -1.58 -23.23
C GLU A 323 -4.05 -2.17 -23.17
N LYS A 324 -3.04 -1.32 -23.00
CA LYS A 324 -1.61 -1.67 -22.97
C LYS A 324 -1.01 -1.53 -21.58
N GLY A 325 -1.19 -0.38 -20.93
CA GLY A 325 -0.53 -0.04 -19.66
C GLY A 325 -1.06 -0.82 -18.45
N ALA A 326 -2.24 -1.45 -18.52
CA ALA A 326 -2.78 -2.22 -17.41
C ALA A 326 -2.32 -3.68 -17.36
N TRP A 327 -1.57 -4.16 -18.35
CA TRP A 327 -1.30 -5.57 -18.55
C TRP A 327 0.19 -5.86 -18.72
N ARG A 328 0.66 -6.88 -18.01
CA ARG A 328 2.03 -7.41 -18.07
C ARG A 328 2.03 -8.84 -18.54
N GLY A 329 3.12 -9.26 -19.18
CA GLY A 329 3.31 -10.63 -19.63
C GLY A 329 4.39 -10.74 -20.69
N TYR A 330 4.80 -11.95 -20.99
CA TYR A 330 5.83 -12.16 -22.02
C TYR A 330 5.29 -11.76 -23.41
N GLY A 331 6.09 -10.96 -24.13
CA GLY A 331 5.71 -10.43 -25.45
C GLY A 331 4.66 -9.30 -25.42
N LEU A 332 4.24 -8.83 -24.26
CA LEU A 332 3.43 -7.62 -24.11
C LEU A 332 4.32 -6.38 -24.03
N PRO A 333 3.74 -5.16 -24.24
CA PRO A 333 4.48 -3.91 -24.08
C PRO A 333 5.14 -3.73 -22.70
N LEU A 334 4.52 -4.27 -21.65
CA LEU A 334 5.10 -4.37 -20.32
C LEU A 334 5.45 -5.84 -20.04
N PRO A 335 6.73 -6.16 -19.81
CA PRO A 335 7.17 -7.53 -19.53
C PRO A 335 6.68 -8.03 -18.16
N PRO A 336 6.97 -9.31 -17.81
CA PRO A 336 6.54 -9.90 -16.54
C PRO A 336 7.31 -9.34 -15.33
N PHE A 337 6.99 -8.13 -14.89
CA PHE A 337 7.58 -7.53 -13.69
C PHE A 337 7.13 -8.22 -12.40
N LEU A 338 7.93 -8.11 -11.35
CA LEU A 338 7.59 -8.44 -9.97
C LEU A 338 7.04 -9.87 -9.77
N GLY A 339 7.53 -10.82 -10.58
CA GLY A 339 7.13 -12.22 -10.47
C GLY A 339 5.77 -12.55 -11.06
N SER A 340 5.21 -11.73 -11.95
CA SER A 340 3.87 -11.96 -12.53
C SER A 340 3.77 -13.16 -13.49
N GLY A 341 4.89 -13.75 -13.91
CA GLY A 341 4.93 -14.89 -14.83
C GLY A 341 4.69 -14.50 -16.28
N PRO A 342 4.79 -15.47 -17.23
CA PRO A 342 4.69 -15.19 -18.66
C PRO A 342 3.28 -14.86 -19.15
N GLU A 343 2.26 -15.31 -18.44
CA GLU A 343 0.87 -15.12 -18.82
C GLU A 343 0.45 -13.65 -18.69
N ARG A 344 -0.51 -13.24 -19.51
CA ARG A 344 -1.11 -11.91 -19.38
C ARG A 344 -1.75 -11.74 -18.01
N SER A 345 -1.22 -10.83 -17.21
CA SER A 345 -1.69 -10.53 -15.84
C SER A 345 -1.89 -9.04 -15.65
N GLY A 346 -2.76 -8.66 -14.72
CA GLY A 346 -3.08 -7.26 -14.43
C GLY A 346 -4.58 -7.01 -14.41
N GLY A 347 -4.96 -5.77 -14.69
CA GLY A 347 -6.34 -5.29 -14.69
C GLY A 347 -6.39 -3.78 -14.49
N TYR A 348 -7.60 -3.24 -14.52
CA TYR A 348 -7.85 -1.83 -14.25
C TYR A 348 -9.25 -1.64 -13.67
N TYR A 349 -9.49 -0.49 -13.09
CA TYR A 349 -10.80 -0.10 -12.57
C TYR A 349 -11.55 0.72 -13.61
N THR A 350 -12.73 0.26 -13.98
CA THR A 350 -13.64 1.04 -14.82
C THR A 350 -14.20 2.22 -14.03
N LYS A 351 -14.57 3.31 -14.70
CA LYS A 351 -15.23 4.45 -14.04
C LYS A 351 -16.48 4.05 -13.27
N ALA A 352 -17.20 3.03 -13.73
CA ALA A 352 -18.35 2.47 -13.02
C ALA A 352 -17.95 1.81 -11.70
N ALA A 353 -16.87 0.99 -11.70
CA ALA A 353 -16.33 0.37 -10.49
C ALA A 353 -15.83 1.43 -9.50
N VAL A 354 -15.14 2.47 -10.00
CA VAL A 354 -14.65 3.59 -9.19
C VAL A 354 -15.80 4.32 -8.50
N ARG A 355 -16.89 4.64 -9.25
CA ARG A 355 -18.08 5.28 -8.65
C ARG A 355 -18.70 4.43 -7.54
N GLY A 356 -18.74 3.10 -7.71
CA GLY A 356 -19.21 2.17 -6.69
C GLY A 356 -18.37 2.20 -5.42
N LEU A 357 -17.03 2.23 -5.56
CA LEU A 357 -16.11 2.34 -4.43
C LEU A 357 -16.20 3.71 -3.74
N ILE A 358 -16.35 4.79 -4.49
CA ILE A 358 -16.55 6.14 -3.94
C ILE A 358 -17.85 6.18 -3.12
N ALA A 359 -18.95 5.65 -3.64
CA ALA A 359 -20.21 5.59 -2.92
C ALA A 359 -20.08 4.78 -1.63
N LEU A 360 -19.40 3.63 -1.66
CA LEU A 360 -19.10 2.84 -0.46
C LEU A 360 -18.26 3.64 0.55
N GLY A 361 -17.18 4.27 0.10
CA GLY A 361 -16.33 5.12 0.94
C GLY A 361 -17.13 6.21 1.65
N GLN A 362 -18.01 6.91 0.94
CA GLN A 362 -18.87 7.95 1.49
C GLN A 362 -19.79 7.42 2.61
N THR A 363 -20.39 6.24 2.45
CA THR A 363 -21.23 5.65 3.51
C THR A 363 -20.41 5.24 4.74
N LEU A 364 -19.13 4.89 4.54
CA LEU A 364 -18.20 4.48 5.59
C LEU A 364 -17.45 5.67 6.25
N GLY A 365 -17.68 6.90 5.80
CA GLY A 365 -16.95 8.08 6.27
C GLY A 365 -15.50 8.16 5.75
N ILE A 366 -15.19 7.51 4.62
CA ILE A 366 -13.87 7.48 4.00
C ILE A 366 -13.87 8.32 2.72
N GLU A 367 -12.99 9.33 2.66
CA GLU A 367 -12.70 10.08 1.44
C GLU A 367 -11.62 9.36 0.62
N ILE A 368 -11.92 9.08 -0.66
CA ILE A 368 -10.98 8.43 -1.57
C ILE A 368 -10.19 9.49 -2.31
N VAL A 369 -8.89 9.56 -2.05
CA VAL A 369 -7.94 10.49 -2.66
C VAL A 369 -7.22 9.77 -3.80
N PRO A 370 -7.49 10.12 -5.07
CA PRO A 370 -6.78 9.51 -6.19
C PRO A 370 -5.36 10.06 -6.30
N GLU A 371 -4.44 9.19 -6.70
CA GLU A 371 -3.09 9.56 -7.11
C GLU A 371 -2.81 9.13 -8.54
N ILE A 372 -2.24 10.05 -9.32
CA ILE A 372 -1.55 9.81 -10.59
C ILE A 372 -0.15 10.38 -10.43
N ASP A 373 0.83 9.50 -10.47
CA ASP A 373 2.21 9.88 -10.26
C ASP A 373 2.82 10.56 -11.49
N LEU A 374 3.35 11.75 -11.29
CA LEU A 374 3.84 12.67 -12.31
C LEU A 374 4.96 13.56 -11.74
N PRO A 375 6.02 13.88 -12.47
CA PRO A 375 6.36 13.42 -13.81
C PRO A 375 7.19 12.12 -13.82
N GLY A 376 7.63 11.62 -12.67
CA GLY A 376 8.31 10.33 -12.49
C GLY A 376 7.34 9.15 -12.65
N HIS A 377 7.85 7.92 -12.48
CA HIS A 377 7.03 6.68 -12.44
C HIS A 377 6.05 6.50 -13.61
N CYS A 378 6.44 6.99 -14.80
CA CYS A 378 5.56 7.08 -15.97
C CYS A 378 5.90 6.07 -17.08
N HIS A 379 6.70 5.01 -16.82
CA HIS A 379 7.10 4.08 -17.89
C HIS A 379 5.88 3.40 -18.54
N ALA A 380 4.88 2.96 -17.76
CA ALA A 380 3.67 2.36 -18.32
C ALA A 380 2.88 3.37 -19.19
N MET A 381 2.76 4.62 -18.75
CA MET A 381 2.13 5.69 -19.50
C MET A 381 2.89 6.00 -20.81
N LEU A 382 4.22 6.12 -20.73
CA LEU A 382 5.10 6.36 -21.89
C LEU A 382 5.10 5.17 -22.87
N THR A 383 4.85 3.97 -22.38
CA THR A 383 4.73 2.76 -23.20
C THR A 383 3.36 2.68 -23.87
N ALA A 384 2.31 3.08 -23.18
CA ALA A 384 0.96 3.15 -23.74
C ALA A 384 0.80 4.28 -24.76
N ILE A 385 1.40 5.45 -24.49
CA ILE A 385 1.30 6.66 -25.31
C ILE A 385 2.70 7.11 -25.78
N PRO A 386 3.32 6.44 -26.76
CA PRO A 386 4.73 6.69 -27.15
C PRO A 386 5.05 8.11 -27.65
N ARG A 387 4.04 8.89 -28.04
CA ARG A 387 4.24 10.31 -28.45
C ARG A 387 4.66 11.21 -27.28
N LEU A 388 4.52 10.74 -26.03
CA LEU A 388 4.97 11.48 -24.85
C LEU A 388 6.48 11.34 -24.60
N ARG A 389 7.19 10.44 -25.31
CA ARG A 389 8.65 10.32 -25.23
C ARG A 389 9.31 11.43 -26.04
N ASP A 390 10.33 12.06 -25.46
CA ASP A 390 11.15 13.03 -26.16
C ASP A 390 12.10 12.32 -27.14
N ARG A 391 11.80 12.39 -28.43
CA ARG A 391 12.62 11.80 -29.49
C ARG A 391 13.97 12.51 -29.71
N GLN A 392 14.18 13.66 -29.09
CA GLN A 392 15.44 14.43 -29.17
C GLN A 392 16.32 14.23 -27.95
N GLU A 393 15.85 13.51 -26.96
CA GLU A 393 16.64 13.13 -25.79
C GLU A 393 17.63 12.02 -26.17
N ASN A 394 18.92 12.34 -26.12
CA ASN A 394 19.97 11.43 -26.59
C ASN A 394 20.71 10.74 -25.43
N GLY A 395 20.40 11.09 -24.19
CA GLY A 395 20.97 10.49 -22.98
C GLY A 395 20.05 9.43 -22.39
N LEU A 396 20.67 8.61 -21.55
CA LEU A 396 20.00 7.56 -20.81
C LEU A 396 20.16 7.85 -19.32
N TYR A 397 19.06 7.94 -18.62
CA TYR A 397 19.01 7.93 -17.16
C TYR A 397 18.11 6.79 -16.71
N HIS A 398 18.22 6.37 -15.46
CA HIS A 398 17.41 5.31 -14.91
C HIS A 398 16.74 5.77 -13.62
N SER A 399 15.50 5.35 -13.42
CA SER A 399 14.84 5.48 -12.12
C SER A 399 15.50 4.57 -11.08
N ILE A 400 15.16 4.76 -9.81
CA ILE A 400 15.63 3.89 -8.73
C ILE A 400 15.17 2.43 -8.93
N GLN A 401 14.08 2.19 -9.66
CA GLN A 401 13.59 0.87 -10.05
C GLN A 401 14.23 0.35 -11.35
N ALA A 402 15.26 1.04 -11.88
CA ALA A 402 15.99 0.70 -13.11
C ALA A 402 15.15 0.79 -14.41
N PHE A 403 14.12 1.64 -14.45
CA PHE A 403 13.44 1.96 -15.69
C PHE A 403 14.17 3.10 -16.43
N PRO A 404 14.46 2.95 -17.72
CA PRO A 404 15.15 3.99 -18.48
C PRO A 404 14.17 5.08 -18.92
N ASN A 405 14.59 6.34 -18.79
CA ASN A 405 13.88 7.52 -19.27
C ASN A 405 12.37 7.44 -18.97
N ASN A 406 12.03 7.16 -17.69
CA ASN A 406 10.65 6.93 -17.24
C ASN A 406 9.88 8.20 -16.90
N CYS A 407 10.51 9.38 -17.01
CA CYS A 407 9.85 10.64 -16.65
C CYS A 407 9.23 11.34 -17.86
N LEU A 408 8.05 11.91 -17.68
CA LEU A 408 7.44 12.82 -18.64
C LEU A 408 8.28 14.10 -18.77
N ASN A 409 8.66 14.48 -19.98
CA ASN A 409 9.45 15.70 -20.20
C ASN A 409 8.56 16.95 -20.16
N PRO A 410 8.71 17.85 -19.16
CA PRO A 410 7.87 19.05 -19.02
C PRO A 410 7.97 20.06 -20.18
N ALA A 411 9.00 19.92 -21.01
CA ALA A 411 9.21 20.79 -22.18
C ALA A 411 8.40 20.38 -23.41
N LEU A 412 7.70 19.23 -23.38
CA LEU A 412 6.86 18.76 -24.46
C LEU A 412 5.42 19.30 -24.30
N PRO A 413 4.87 20.02 -25.29
CA PRO A 413 3.49 20.50 -25.26
C PRO A 413 2.48 19.34 -25.10
N GLU A 414 2.74 18.20 -25.73
CA GLU A 414 1.92 16.99 -25.67
C GLU A 414 1.79 16.44 -24.24
N VAL A 415 2.83 16.58 -23.41
CA VAL A 415 2.81 16.20 -22.01
C VAL A 415 1.80 17.05 -21.23
N ALA A 416 1.80 18.37 -21.44
CA ALA A 416 0.86 19.26 -20.77
C ALA A 416 -0.58 18.98 -21.20
N GLU A 417 -0.84 18.76 -22.50
CA GLU A 417 -2.16 18.46 -23.04
C GLU A 417 -2.71 17.16 -22.46
N VAL A 418 -1.93 16.07 -22.54
CA VAL A 418 -2.36 14.74 -22.11
C VAL A 418 -2.57 14.70 -20.59
N THR A 419 -1.65 15.25 -19.79
CA THR A 419 -1.80 15.26 -18.34
C THR A 419 -3.00 16.07 -17.88
N GLN A 420 -3.26 17.26 -18.45
CA GLN A 420 -4.44 18.05 -18.11
C GLN A 420 -5.74 17.36 -18.50
N THR A 421 -5.78 16.67 -19.65
CA THR A 421 -6.97 15.91 -20.09
C THR A 421 -7.26 14.76 -19.10
N ILE A 422 -6.25 14.00 -18.69
CA ILE A 422 -6.39 12.93 -17.69
C ILE A 422 -6.91 13.52 -16.37
N LEU A 423 -6.27 14.58 -15.88
CA LEU A 423 -6.67 15.22 -14.62
C LEU A 423 -8.09 15.78 -14.68
N ALA A 424 -8.54 16.34 -15.84
CA ALA A 424 -9.90 16.82 -16.01
C ALA A 424 -10.92 15.67 -15.85
N GLU A 425 -10.70 14.53 -16.51
CA GLU A 425 -11.59 13.38 -16.41
C GLU A 425 -11.64 12.82 -14.97
N LEU A 426 -10.49 12.74 -14.30
CA LEU A 426 -10.42 12.23 -12.94
C LEU A 426 -10.99 13.22 -11.92
N CYS A 427 -10.81 14.53 -12.09
CA CYS A 427 -11.47 15.53 -11.24
C CYS A 427 -13.00 15.46 -11.32
N ALA A 428 -13.55 15.14 -12.49
CA ALA A 428 -14.98 14.94 -12.69
C ALA A 428 -15.47 13.61 -12.08
N LEU A 429 -14.61 12.59 -12.02
CA LEU A 429 -14.93 11.28 -11.48
C LEU A 429 -14.86 11.23 -9.94
N PHE A 430 -13.82 11.84 -9.34
CA PHE A 430 -13.57 11.83 -7.90
C PHE A 430 -14.12 13.08 -7.22
N PRO A 431 -15.13 12.96 -6.35
CA PRO A 431 -15.69 14.10 -5.62
C PRO A 431 -14.77 14.60 -4.49
N SER A 432 -13.72 13.86 -4.15
CA SER A 432 -12.71 14.28 -3.16
C SER A 432 -12.21 15.69 -3.47
N ARG A 433 -12.05 16.49 -2.43
CA ARG A 433 -11.38 17.79 -2.55
C ARG A 433 -9.86 17.67 -2.73
N TYR A 434 -9.29 16.51 -2.47
CA TYR A 434 -7.87 16.23 -2.60
C TYR A 434 -7.57 15.46 -3.89
N PHE A 435 -6.44 15.76 -4.49
CA PHE A 435 -5.88 15.02 -5.63
C PHE A 435 -4.37 14.96 -5.49
N HIS A 436 -3.77 13.76 -5.51
CA HIS A 436 -2.33 13.57 -5.33
C HIS A 436 -1.63 13.41 -6.68
N LEU A 437 -0.51 14.13 -6.89
CA LEU A 437 0.26 14.15 -8.13
C LEU A 437 1.51 13.26 -8.10
N GLY A 438 1.80 12.53 -7.01
CA GLY A 438 3.05 11.81 -6.82
C GLY A 438 4.22 12.77 -6.61
N ALA A 439 5.09 12.90 -7.60
CA ALA A 439 6.26 13.80 -7.66
C ALA A 439 7.54 13.26 -7.01
N ASP A 440 7.56 12.02 -6.57
CA ASP A 440 8.70 11.35 -5.97
C ASP A 440 9.72 10.83 -7.01
N GLU A 441 10.91 10.60 -6.54
CA GLU A 441 12.02 9.86 -7.17
C GLU A 441 12.36 10.25 -8.61
N VAL A 442 12.13 11.50 -9.02
CA VAL A 442 12.59 11.99 -10.33
C VAL A 442 14.12 12.04 -10.33
N PRO A 443 14.81 11.29 -11.23
CA PRO A 443 16.27 11.28 -11.27
C PRO A 443 16.86 12.68 -11.50
N HIS A 444 17.98 12.97 -10.83
CA HIS A 444 18.64 14.29 -10.92
C HIS A 444 19.05 14.67 -12.35
N ASP A 445 19.36 13.69 -13.16
CA ASP A 445 19.76 13.84 -14.57
C ASP A 445 18.61 13.63 -15.55
N ALA A 446 17.37 13.48 -15.05
CA ALA A 446 16.19 13.43 -15.89
C ALA A 446 16.16 14.63 -16.84
N TRP A 447 15.91 14.38 -18.11
CA TRP A 447 15.85 15.36 -19.21
C TRP A 447 17.15 16.13 -19.49
N ALA A 448 18.26 15.86 -18.81
CA ALA A 448 19.52 16.62 -18.96
C ALA A 448 20.05 16.62 -20.40
N SER A 449 19.81 15.54 -21.14
CA SER A 449 20.20 15.38 -22.54
C SER A 449 19.13 15.84 -23.55
N SER A 450 17.98 16.33 -23.10
CA SER A 450 16.93 16.86 -23.97
C SER A 450 17.20 18.31 -24.38
N PRO A 451 17.36 18.61 -25.68
CA PRO A 451 17.54 19.99 -26.15
C PRO A 451 16.36 20.90 -25.79
N ARG A 452 15.13 20.36 -25.75
CA ARG A 452 13.91 21.09 -25.38
C ARG A 452 13.87 21.44 -23.90
N ALA A 453 14.21 20.48 -23.03
CA ALA A 453 14.30 20.72 -21.58
C ALA A 453 15.40 21.74 -21.28
N GLN A 454 16.57 21.63 -21.93
CA GLN A 454 17.66 22.60 -21.81
C GLN A 454 17.25 24.01 -22.27
N ALA A 455 16.49 24.12 -23.34
CA ALA A 455 15.99 25.42 -23.80
C ALA A 455 14.98 26.02 -22.80
N LEU A 456 14.07 25.19 -22.28
CA LEU A 456 13.11 25.61 -21.24
C LEU A 456 13.81 26.05 -19.96
N LEU A 457 14.82 25.31 -19.52
CA LEU A 457 15.62 25.65 -18.33
C LEU A 457 16.33 27.00 -18.49
N ARG A 458 16.96 27.26 -19.65
CA ARG A 458 17.59 28.56 -19.95
C ARG A 458 16.56 29.70 -19.95
N ALA A 459 15.34 29.48 -20.45
CA ALA A 459 14.29 30.46 -20.44
C ALA A 459 13.80 30.83 -19.01
N LYS A 460 14.04 29.95 -18.04
CA LYS A 460 13.72 30.16 -16.62
C LYS A 460 14.91 30.66 -15.78
N ALA A 461 15.90 31.30 -16.41
CA ALA A 461 17.11 31.80 -15.81
C ALA A 461 18.13 30.72 -15.35
N GLY A 462 18.03 29.50 -15.87
CA GLY A 462 18.95 28.40 -15.57
C GLY A 462 18.64 27.68 -14.25
N GLY A 463 19.60 26.92 -13.74
CA GLY A 463 19.47 26.13 -12.53
C GLY A 463 19.56 24.61 -12.78
N GLU A 464 19.12 23.82 -11.82
CA GLU A 464 19.05 22.36 -11.89
C GLU A 464 17.74 21.87 -12.55
N MET A 465 17.70 20.64 -13.01
CA MET A 465 16.50 20.04 -13.64
C MET A 465 15.29 20.03 -12.70
N ALA A 466 15.50 19.97 -11.39
CA ALA A 466 14.44 20.09 -10.39
C ALA A 466 13.58 21.38 -10.53
N VAL A 467 14.13 22.46 -11.12
CA VAL A 467 13.35 23.67 -11.44
C VAL A 467 12.25 23.38 -12.47
N LEU A 468 12.51 22.49 -13.43
CA LEU A 468 11.52 22.07 -14.42
C LEU A 468 10.43 21.20 -13.81
N GLN A 469 10.77 20.34 -12.85
CA GLN A 469 9.80 19.58 -12.08
C GLN A 469 8.89 20.51 -11.28
N ALA A 470 9.47 21.45 -10.53
CA ALA A 470 8.71 22.41 -9.75
C ALA A 470 7.77 23.27 -10.63
N ASP A 471 8.22 23.72 -11.79
CA ASP A 471 7.38 24.46 -12.75
C ASP A 471 6.23 23.60 -13.29
N PHE A 472 6.51 22.35 -13.63
CA PHE A 472 5.50 21.39 -14.09
C PHE A 472 4.43 21.17 -13.03
N LEU A 473 4.83 20.88 -11.80
CA LEU A 473 3.93 20.66 -10.67
C LEU A 473 3.09 21.91 -10.35
N ASN A 474 3.69 23.11 -10.37
CA ASN A 474 2.95 24.35 -10.16
C ASN A 474 1.89 24.61 -11.26
N ARG A 475 2.17 24.24 -12.51
CA ARG A 475 1.16 24.33 -13.59
C ARG A 475 0.00 23.35 -13.38
N LEU A 476 0.29 22.11 -12.96
CA LEU A 476 -0.74 21.12 -12.64
C LEU A 476 -1.52 21.51 -11.38
N GLN A 477 -0.87 22.05 -10.36
CA GLN A 477 -1.53 22.58 -9.17
C GLN A 477 -2.49 23.73 -9.51
N ALA A 478 -2.07 24.67 -10.35
CA ALA A 478 -2.96 25.74 -10.81
C ALA A 478 -4.19 25.19 -11.54
N PHE A 479 -4.01 24.17 -12.37
CA PHE A 479 -5.10 23.48 -13.03
C PHE A 479 -6.04 22.79 -12.02
N LEU A 480 -5.52 22.02 -11.07
CA LEU A 480 -6.30 21.35 -10.02
C LEU A 480 -7.05 22.35 -9.13
N THR A 481 -6.40 23.47 -8.79
CA THR A 481 -7.02 24.56 -8.01
C THR A 481 -8.22 25.15 -8.77
N ALA A 482 -8.10 25.34 -10.08
CA ALA A 482 -9.21 25.80 -10.93
C ALA A 482 -10.38 24.79 -10.99
N GLN A 483 -10.09 23.49 -10.76
CA GLN A 483 -11.10 22.43 -10.59
C GLN A 483 -11.61 22.30 -9.14
N GLY A 484 -11.22 23.20 -8.24
CA GLY A 484 -11.62 23.20 -6.83
C GLY A 484 -10.91 22.13 -5.97
N LYS A 485 -9.76 21.62 -6.44
CA LYS A 485 -8.98 20.58 -5.73
C LYS A 485 -7.83 21.18 -4.94
N ILE A 486 -7.48 20.51 -3.83
CA ILE A 486 -6.26 20.70 -3.06
C ILE A 486 -5.24 19.68 -3.55
N THR A 487 -4.06 20.14 -3.92
CA THR A 487 -3.02 19.26 -4.48
C THR A 487 -2.24 18.56 -3.37
N GLY A 488 -2.18 17.25 -3.41
CA GLY A 488 -1.24 16.43 -2.65
C GLY A 488 -0.01 16.09 -3.48
N ALA A 489 1.14 15.91 -2.84
CA ALA A 489 2.33 15.36 -3.46
C ALA A 489 3.26 14.76 -2.39
N TRP A 490 4.22 13.93 -2.81
CA TRP A 490 5.29 13.47 -1.93
C TRP A 490 6.27 14.61 -1.63
N GLU A 491 7.12 14.43 -0.62
CA GLU A 491 7.99 15.48 -0.08
C GLU A 491 8.92 16.13 -1.11
N GLU A 492 9.28 15.42 -2.19
CA GLU A 492 10.16 15.91 -3.26
C GLU A 492 9.55 17.07 -4.06
N ALA A 493 8.24 17.25 -4.01
CA ALA A 493 7.57 18.41 -4.59
C ALA A 493 8.03 19.75 -3.95
N ALA A 494 8.70 19.70 -2.80
CA ALA A 494 9.34 20.87 -2.18
C ALA A 494 10.69 21.24 -2.83
N HIS A 495 11.26 20.41 -3.68
CA HIS A 495 12.55 20.65 -4.34
C HIS A 495 12.45 21.64 -5.51
N GLY A 496 13.60 22.15 -6.00
CA GLY A 496 13.68 22.98 -7.21
C GLY A 496 12.94 24.32 -7.14
N GLY A 497 12.72 24.87 -5.95
CA GLY A 497 11.90 26.04 -5.69
C GLY A 497 10.52 25.71 -5.13
N GLY A 498 10.12 24.46 -5.21
CA GLY A 498 8.93 23.89 -4.59
C GLY A 498 7.61 24.20 -5.30
N ILE A 499 6.63 23.38 -4.99
CA ILE A 499 5.22 23.62 -5.32
C ILE A 499 4.65 24.74 -4.43
N ALA A 500 3.66 25.49 -4.92
CA ALA A 500 3.05 26.56 -4.13
C ALA A 500 2.35 26.01 -2.87
N LYS A 501 2.58 26.65 -1.72
CA LYS A 501 2.11 26.17 -0.41
C LYS A 501 0.61 26.33 -0.19
N SER A 502 -0.02 27.24 -0.93
CA SER A 502 -1.47 27.42 -0.88
C SER A 502 -2.19 26.31 -1.64
N GLN A 503 -3.29 25.80 -1.08
CA GLN A 503 -4.04 24.69 -1.69
C GLN A 503 -3.16 23.45 -1.97
N CYS A 504 -2.24 23.16 -1.02
CA CYS A 504 -1.30 22.06 -1.11
C CYS A 504 -1.09 21.39 0.25
N TYR A 505 -0.86 20.08 0.24
CA TYR A 505 -0.26 19.35 1.34
C TYR A 505 0.82 18.41 0.79
N LEU A 506 1.81 18.11 1.61
CA LEU A 506 2.86 17.16 1.25
C LEU A 506 2.82 15.95 2.17
N VAL A 507 3.04 14.78 1.60
CA VAL A 507 3.23 13.53 2.34
C VAL A 507 4.72 13.31 2.53
N GLY A 508 5.18 13.47 3.76
CA GLY A 508 6.59 13.24 4.08
C GLY A 508 6.81 11.79 4.48
N TRP A 509 7.75 11.14 3.82
CA TRP A 509 7.93 9.69 3.92
C TRP A 509 9.33 9.26 4.34
N THR A 510 10.38 10.04 4.07
CA THR A 510 11.74 9.57 4.32
C THR A 510 12.07 9.50 5.81
N THR A 511 11.76 10.53 6.59
CA THR A 511 12.06 10.57 8.03
C THR A 511 11.12 11.50 8.81
N VAL A 512 11.10 11.38 10.15
CA VAL A 512 10.45 12.37 11.02
C VAL A 512 11.06 13.77 10.83
N GLN A 513 12.37 13.85 10.56
CA GLN A 513 13.05 15.14 10.36
C GLN A 513 12.63 15.79 9.04
N SER A 514 12.54 15.03 7.94
CA SER A 514 12.07 15.60 6.67
C SER A 514 10.65 16.14 6.76
N ASN A 515 9.76 15.43 7.45
CA ASN A 515 8.39 15.88 7.74
C ASN A 515 8.39 17.22 8.51
N ARG A 516 9.25 17.32 9.53
CA ARG A 516 9.44 18.53 10.32
C ARG A 516 9.94 19.70 9.47
N ASP A 517 10.90 19.43 8.57
CA ASP A 517 11.48 20.45 7.69
C ASP A 517 10.45 20.99 6.69
N LEU A 518 9.54 20.15 6.19
CA LEU A 518 8.40 20.59 5.37
C LEU A 518 7.46 21.51 6.16
N ALA A 519 7.11 21.12 7.38
CA ALA A 519 6.27 21.94 8.26
C ALA A 519 6.94 23.28 8.59
N ALA A 520 8.25 23.29 8.86
CA ALA A 520 9.03 24.50 9.10
C ALA A 520 9.10 25.42 7.86
N GLN A 521 9.09 24.85 6.65
CA GLN A 521 8.97 25.59 5.40
C GLN A 521 7.56 26.17 5.19
N GLY A 522 6.55 25.74 5.96
CA GLY A 522 5.18 26.23 5.92
C GLY A 522 4.22 25.42 5.06
N TYR A 523 4.56 24.19 4.65
CA TYR A 523 3.63 23.25 4.06
C TYR A 523 2.73 22.62 5.12
N ASP A 524 1.49 22.29 4.76
CA ASP A 524 0.68 21.36 5.51
C ASP A 524 1.19 19.94 5.22
N VAL A 525 1.32 19.10 6.26
CA VAL A 525 2.01 17.80 6.17
C VAL A 525 1.08 16.66 6.58
N VAL A 526 1.13 15.58 5.84
CA VAL A 526 0.68 14.24 6.25
C VAL A 526 1.92 13.41 6.53
N ALA A 527 2.09 12.92 7.75
CA ALA A 527 3.29 12.17 8.11
C ALA A 527 3.12 10.67 7.81
N ALA A 528 4.03 10.14 6.99
CA ALA A 528 4.09 8.73 6.62
C ALA A 528 5.54 8.18 6.70
N PRO A 529 6.30 8.39 7.80
CA PRO A 529 7.71 8.00 7.86
C PRO A 529 7.89 6.50 7.64
N ALA A 530 8.71 6.15 6.64
CA ALA A 530 8.88 4.78 6.17
C ALA A 530 9.38 3.81 7.25
N GLN A 531 10.15 4.31 8.22
CA GLN A 531 10.70 3.52 9.32
C GLN A 531 9.64 2.81 10.16
N ALA A 532 8.37 3.28 10.12
CA ALA A 532 7.29 2.70 10.93
C ALA A 532 5.95 2.59 10.20
N TYR A 533 5.68 3.46 9.21
CA TYR A 533 4.36 3.56 8.58
C TYR A 533 4.30 2.99 7.17
N TYR A 534 5.44 2.55 6.61
CA TYR A 534 5.46 1.74 5.38
C TYR A 534 5.25 0.28 5.74
N LEU A 535 4.07 -0.24 5.36
CA LEU A 535 3.65 -1.60 5.72
C LEU A 535 4.22 -2.67 4.79
N ASP A 536 4.95 -2.28 3.77
CA ASP A 536 5.77 -3.15 2.93
C ASP A 536 7.15 -3.43 3.53
N MET A 537 7.62 -2.62 4.51
CA MET A 537 8.84 -2.92 5.27
C MET A 537 8.67 -4.19 6.10
N ALA A 538 9.69 -5.03 6.13
CA ALA A 538 9.69 -6.27 6.89
C ALA A 538 9.47 -6.06 8.40
N ASN A 539 8.84 -7.02 9.07
CA ASN A 539 8.60 -6.95 10.52
C ASN A 539 9.86 -7.18 11.35
N GLY A 540 10.88 -7.77 10.77
CA GLY A 540 12.16 -8.09 11.42
C GLY A 540 13.25 -8.32 10.37
N PRO A 541 14.51 -8.45 10.81
CA PRO A 541 15.66 -8.56 9.90
C PRO A 541 15.88 -9.99 9.36
N GLU A 542 15.10 -10.98 9.77
CA GLU A 542 15.33 -12.36 9.43
C GLU A 542 14.94 -12.66 7.98
N TRP A 543 15.73 -13.51 7.31
CA TRP A 543 15.49 -13.91 5.92
C TRP A 543 14.07 -14.44 5.67
N ALA A 544 13.50 -15.13 6.63
CA ALA A 544 12.17 -15.73 6.53
C ALA A 544 11.02 -14.70 6.57
N GLU A 545 11.27 -13.44 6.97
CA GLU A 545 10.28 -12.37 6.85
C GLU A 545 10.07 -11.99 5.38
N PRO A 546 8.82 -11.72 4.94
CA PRO A 546 8.61 -10.99 3.69
C PRO A 546 8.86 -9.50 3.91
N GLY A 547 9.04 -8.76 2.82
CA GLY A 547 9.01 -7.30 2.84
C GLY A 547 10.23 -6.63 2.24
N ALA A 548 10.18 -5.32 2.11
CA ALA A 548 11.29 -4.46 1.77
C ALA A 548 12.14 -4.14 3.03
N HIS A 549 13.34 -3.59 2.83
CA HIS A 549 14.28 -3.38 3.93
C HIS A 549 15.01 -2.03 3.87
N TRP A 550 14.82 -1.25 2.81
CA TRP A 550 15.60 -0.03 2.58
C TRP A 550 15.46 1.02 3.71
N ALA A 551 14.29 1.08 4.39
CA ALA A 551 14.07 1.91 5.56
C ALA A 551 14.29 1.18 6.91
N GLY A 552 14.82 -0.05 6.88
CA GLY A 552 14.94 -0.93 8.04
C GLY A 552 13.76 -1.87 8.21
N SER A 553 13.56 -2.40 9.41
CA SER A 553 12.42 -3.25 9.75
C SER A 553 11.62 -2.65 10.90
N SER A 554 10.31 -2.88 10.93
CA SER A 554 9.43 -2.36 11.97
C SER A 554 8.47 -3.43 12.48
N SER A 555 8.71 -3.92 13.69
CA SER A 555 7.79 -4.85 14.35
C SER A 555 6.44 -4.15 14.65
N PRO A 556 5.35 -4.90 14.88
CA PRO A 556 4.08 -4.30 15.29
C PRO A 556 4.19 -3.39 16.51
N GLN A 557 5.05 -3.73 17.49
CA GLN A 557 5.28 -2.89 18.65
C GLN A 557 6.04 -1.61 18.29
N ALA A 558 7.09 -1.71 17.48
CA ALA A 558 7.84 -0.54 17.03
C ALA A 558 6.95 0.43 16.22
N THR A 559 6.09 -0.10 15.35
CA THR A 559 5.07 0.70 14.63
C THR A 559 4.08 1.36 15.60
N TYR A 560 3.62 0.64 16.63
CA TYR A 560 2.68 1.15 17.62
C TYR A 560 3.30 2.26 18.49
N ASP A 561 4.53 2.07 18.97
CA ASP A 561 5.22 2.99 19.87
C ASP A 561 5.83 4.21 19.15
N PHE A 562 5.84 4.20 17.82
CA PHE A 562 6.46 5.25 17.03
C PHE A 562 5.75 6.60 17.22
N ASP A 563 6.54 7.66 17.47
CA ASP A 563 6.06 9.05 17.56
C ASP A 563 6.39 9.82 16.26
N PRO A 564 5.39 10.07 15.38
CA PRO A 564 5.60 10.76 14.11
C PRO A 564 5.98 12.24 14.27
N CYS A 565 5.84 12.78 15.47
CA CYS A 565 6.09 14.18 15.80
C CYS A 565 7.21 14.38 16.82
N ASN A 566 8.09 13.39 16.98
CA ASN A 566 9.20 13.50 17.93
C ASN A 566 10.06 14.74 17.64
N GLY A 567 10.23 15.58 18.65
CA GLY A 567 11.01 16.82 18.54
C GLY A 567 10.32 18.01 17.84
N TRP A 568 9.07 17.88 17.38
CA TRP A 568 8.36 18.97 16.73
C TRP A 568 7.93 20.05 17.72
N SER A 569 8.13 21.33 17.33
CA SER A 569 7.57 22.48 18.04
C SER A 569 6.05 22.57 17.87
N LYS A 570 5.40 23.40 18.70
CA LYS A 570 3.96 23.66 18.59
C LYS A 570 3.57 24.26 17.23
N ALA A 571 4.42 25.10 16.64
CA ALA A 571 4.18 25.72 15.34
C ALA A 571 4.24 24.68 14.20
N GLU A 572 5.20 23.78 14.25
CA GLU A 572 5.32 22.68 13.28
C GLU A 572 4.13 21.71 13.40
N ARG A 573 3.74 21.33 14.64
CA ARG A 573 2.56 20.49 14.88
C ARG A 573 1.25 21.11 14.36
N ALA A 574 1.13 22.43 14.33
CA ALA A 574 -0.03 23.11 13.77
C ALA A 574 -0.15 22.95 12.24
N ARG A 575 0.90 22.49 11.56
CA ARG A 575 0.91 22.15 10.14
C ARG A 575 0.64 20.67 9.87
N LEU A 576 0.61 19.83 10.90
CA LEU A 576 0.32 18.42 10.73
C LEU A 576 -1.18 18.20 10.54
N LEU A 577 -1.58 17.72 9.37
CA LEU A 577 -2.95 17.27 9.10
C LEU A 577 -3.25 15.94 9.77
N GLY A 578 -2.25 15.08 9.89
CA GLY A 578 -2.32 13.77 10.53
C GLY A 578 -1.31 12.78 9.95
N ILE A 579 -1.65 11.50 10.03
CA ILE A 579 -0.74 10.40 9.69
C ILE A 579 -1.32 9.47 8.63
N GLN A 580 -0.44 8.76 7.94
CA GLN A 580 -0.82 7.82 6.91
C GLN A 580 0.04 6.56 6.92
N ALA A 581 -0.60 5.39 6.85
CA ALA A 581 0.06 4.15 6.49
C ALA A 581 0.28 4.09 4.97
N CYS A 582 1.38 3.49 4.51
CA CYS A 582 1.60 3.21 3.10
C CYS A 582 1.78 1.72 2.86
N ILE A 583 1.08 1.19 1.87
CA ILE A 583 1.18 -0.20 1.40
C ILE A 583 1.71 -0.16 -0.02
N TRP A 584 3.04 -0.27 -0.18
CA TRP A 584 3.66 -0.51 -1.46
C TRP A 584 3.61 -1.99 -1.81
N SER A 585 3.37 -2.33 -3.05
CA SER A 585 2.97 -3.70 -3.42
C SER A 585 4.06 -4.54 -4.07
N GLU A 586 5.30 -4.05 -4.18
CA GLU A 586 6.42 -4.80 -4.74
C GLU A 586 6.68 -6.12 -3.98
N PRO A 587 6.82 -6.12 -2.63
CA PRO A 587 7.09 -7.35 -1.89
C PRO A 587 5.82 -8.17 -1.57
N MET A 588 4.64 -7.70 -1.97
CA MET A 588 3.36 -8.42 -1.75
C MET A 588 3.22 -9.60 -2.73
N THR A 589 4.17 -10.54 -2.66
CA THR A 589 4.29 -11.66 -3.61
C THR A 589 3.10 -12.60 -3.60
N ASP A 590 2.42 -12.72 -2.46
CA ASP A 590 1.21 -13.51 -2.26
C ASP A 590 0.33 -12.93 -1.14
N ARG A 591 -0.85 -13.53 -0.92
CA ARG A 591 -1.79 -13.12 0.13
C ARG A 591 -1.22 -13.27 1.55
N ALA A 592 -0.37 -14.27 1.76
CA ALA A 592 0.25 -14.51 3.06
C ALA A 592 1.28 -13.40 3.40
N ALA A 593 2.07 -12.98 2.42
CA ALA A 593 2.98 -11.85 2.56
C ALA A 593 2.21 -10.56 2.89
N PHE A 594 1.14 -10.26 2.15
CA PHE A 594 0.27 -9.13 2.43
C PHE A 594 -0.30 -9.19 3.86
N GLN A 595 -0.86 -10.34 4.25
CA GLN A 595 -1.44 -10.55 5.57
C GLN A 595 -0.42 -10.27 6.68
N ARG A 596 0.79 -10.82 6.54
CA ARG A 596 1.85 -10.67 7.54
C ARG A 596 2.40 -9.25 7.62
N LEU A 597 2.55 -8.59 6.49
CA LEU A 597 3.12 -7.24 6.41
C LEU A 597 2.15 -6.17 6.90
N VAL A 598 0.88 -6.29 6.54
CA VAL A 598 -0.12 -5.24 6.82
C VAL A 598 -0.74 -5.39 8.22
N PHE A 599 -1.00 -6.63 8.67
CA PHE A 599 -1.72 -6.85 9.91
C PHE A 599 -0.81 -7.44 11.02
N PRO A 600 -0.90 -6.94 12.27
CA PRO A 600 -1.86 -5.94 12.77
C PRO A 600 -1.34 -4.48 12.68
N ARG A 601 -0.23 -4.20 11.96
CA ARG A 601 0.40 -2.86 11.95
C ARG A 601 -0.54 -1.75 11.46
N LEU A 602 -1.45 -2.05 10.53
CA LEU A 602 -2.48 -1.09 10.10
C LEU A 602 -3.35 -0.62 11.28
N SER A 603 -3.76 -1.54 12.15
CA SER A 603 -4.53 -1.20 13.37
C SER A 603 -3.68 -0.44 14.39
N ALA A 604 -2.38 -0.69 14.46
CA ALA A 604 -1.45 0.04 15.32
C ALA A 604 -1.32 1.51 14.89
N ILE A 605 -1.20 1.76 13.58
CA ILE A 605 -1.19 3.13 13.01
C ILE A 605 -2.55 3.80 13.21
N ALA A 606 -3.65 3.07 13.01
CA ALA A 606 -4.99 3.58 13.25
C ALA A 606 -5.21 4.03 14.70
N GLU A 607 -4.73 3.26 15.69
CA GLU A 607 -4.77 3.68 17.09
C GLU A 607 -3.88 4.90 17.34
N THR A 608 -2.72 5.00 16.73
CA THR A 608 -1.87 6.21 16.82
C THR A 608 -2.57 7.44 16.24
N GLY A 609 -3.33 7.28 15.16
CA GLY A 609 -4.10 8.36 14.53
C GLY A 609 -5.33 8.80 15.29
N TRP A 610 -5.89 7.92 16.10
CA TRP A 610 -7.14 8.14 16.83
C TRP A 610 -6.93 8.49 18.29
N THR A 611 -6.07 7.74 18.98
CA THR A 611 -5.92 7.75 20.44
C THR A 611 -4.84 8.73 20.87
N ALA A 612 -5.12 9.58 21.84
CA ALA A 612 -4.12 10.49 22.41
C ALA A 612 -2.89 9.70 22.93
N PRO A 613 -1.66 10.18 22.70
CA PRO A 613 -0.43 9.43 23.05
C PRO A 613 -0.40 8.93 24.49
N ALA A 614 -0.87 9.71 25.46
CA ALA A 614 -0.91 9.34 26.87
C ALA A 614 -1.88 8.20 27.21
N ALA A 615 -2.85 7.92 26.32
CA ALA A 615 -3.84 6.85 26.50
C ALA A 615 -3.48 5.56 25.74
N LYS A 616 -2.38 5.53 24.97
CA LYS A 616 -1.89 4.33 24.28
C LYS A 616 -1.34 3.31 25.28
N SER A 617 -1.54 2.02 24.99
CA SER A 617 -1.02 0.90 25.79
C SER A 617 -0.76 -0.30 24.89
N TRP A 618 0.51 -0.60 24.65
CA TRP A 618 0.89 -1.77 23.86
C TRP A 618 0.31 -3.10 24.38
N PRO A 619 0.39 -3.43 25.71
CA PRO A 619 -0.18 -4.68 26.21
C PRO A 619 -1.69 -4.82 25.96
N ARG A 620 -2.46 -3.72 26.07
CA ARG A 620 -3.88 -3.69 25.76
C ARG A 620 -4.12 -3.90 24.26
N PHE A 621 -3.40 -3.18 23.40
CA PHE A 621 -3.47 -3.36 21.95
C PHE A 621 -3.16 -4.80 21.55
N ALA A 622 -2.06 -5.37 22.04
CA ALA A 622 -1.65 -6.75 21.75
C ALA A 622 -2.73 -7.78 22.17
N ALA A 623 -3.39 -7.54 23.30
CA ALA A 623 -4.48 -8.40 23.77
C ALA A 623 -5.69 -8.38 22.83
N CYS A 624 -5.96 -7.25 22.13
CA CYS A 624 -7.13 -7.06 21.26
C CYS A 624 -6.84 -7.36 19.78
N ALA A 625 -5.58 -7.33 19.34
CA ALA A 625 -5.20 -7.34 17.92
C ALA A 625 -5.74 -8.55 17.15
N HIS A 626 -5.82 -9.73 17.77
CA HIS A 626 -6.35 -10.96 17.16
C HIS A 626 -7.86 -10.90 16.83
N LEU A 627 -8.58 -9.92 17.38
CA LEU A 627 -10.00 -9.69 17.12
C LEU A 627 -10.25 -8.76 15.92
N MET A 628 -9.21 -8.11 15.41
CA MET A 628 -9.33 -7.18 14.29
C MET A 628 -9.50 -7.93 12.95
N PRO A 629 -10.28 -7.38 12.01
CA PRO A 629 -10.44 -7.98 10.70
C PRO A 629 -9.17 -7.82 9.87
N SER A 630 -8.99 -8.74 8.92
CA SER A 630 -7.92 -8.70 7.93
C SER A 630 -8.45 -9.00 6.54
N LEU A 631 -7.69 -8.62 5.49
CA LEU A 631 -8.16 -8.75 4.11
C LEU A 631 -8.23 -10.21 3.64
N TYR A 632 -7.28 -11.02 4.08
CA TYR A 632 -7.19 -12.44 3.76
C TYR A 632 -7.20 -13.26 5.06
N PRO A 633 -8.37 -13.42 5.71
CA PRO A 633 -8.44 -14.23 6.90
C PRO A 633 -8.03 -15.66 6.54
N LEU A 634 -7.09 -16.21 7.31
CA LEU A 634 -6.74 -17.63 7.17
C LEU A 634 -8.02 -18.45 7.37
N SER A 635 -8.31 -19.33 6.43
CA SER A 635 -9.30 -20.37 6.68
C SER A 635 -8.81 -21.15 7.90
N THR A 636 -9.52 -21.04 9.02
CA THR A 636 -9.33 -21.98 10.14
C THR A 636 -9.28 -23.38 9.53
N PRO A 637 -8.26 -24.21 9.81
CA PRO A 637 -8.31 -25.61 9.40
C PRO A 637 -9.66 -26.12 9.89
N ARG A 638 -10.53 -26.56 8.99
CA ARG A 638 -11.74 -27.28 9.39
C ARG A 638 -11.24 -28.41 10.24
N GLY A 639 -11.54 -28.33 11.55
CA GLY A 639 -11.24 -29.41 12.44
C GLY A 639 -11.71 -30.70 11.77
N THR A 640 -10.77 -31.59 11.54
CA THR A 640 -11.08 -32.98 11.22
C THR A 640 -12.04 -33.48 12.28
N PRO A 641 -13.14 -34.15 11.90
CA PRO A 641 -14.16 -34.64 12.80
C PRO A 641 -13.58 -35.61 13.84
#